data_b70e36dad8e85cece7aeeb6daf151a1c
#
_entry.id   b70e36dad8e85cece7aeeb6daf151a1c
#
_cell.length_a   1.000
_cell.length_b   1.000
_cell.length_c   1.000
_cell.angle_alpha   90.00
_cell.angle_beta   90.00
_cell.angle_gamma   90.00
#
_symmetry.space_group_name_H-M   'P 1'
#
loop_
_entity.id
_entity.type
_entity.pdbx_description
1 polymer ?
#
loop_
_entity_poly.entity_id
_entity_poly.type
_entity_poly.pdbx_seq_one_letter_code
_entity_poly.pdbx_strand_id
1 'polypeptide(L)'
;MSSVFTRLSRSQFGFVVRTWSALSGAQAPTTSQIPGLLRLRRHGGIVLILAGFVALATLYSVTTPLFESPDEIWHYPVIQHIASGHGLPIQEPGTGQLWQQEGSQPPLYYLLGAAATFWIDTSDLTQRLWNNPHAHIGIPLADGNKNVIVHTAAEDFPYRGTVLAVHLIRLLSVLLGAITVLFTYRLAPAIFPEQVALAAGAAAVCAFIPQFLFISGSVNNDNLVTTLAAVALWLVVRLWQGDASPGHLLRLGIVIGLAALSKLSGLGLLVLAAAALGVVSWQRRSLRLLLQGGVLVVAPVLLLAGWWYARNWTLYGDPTGINVMLDVIGRRPQLASWPQLLAEAEGFKISFWALFGAVNVLAEAWVYRVFDFLSIVATLGLLFLAARWLIQRPPSPVGDGGGRGWGSATQATLLAMLFLWLGIVFVSFVRWTQMTMASQGRLLFVALPAIAILFFAGLTAWVPRRFTGVVAALVGALFFVIAALIPCRTIAPAYARPTVLTSIDEATIPQRVHVTYGDQAELIGYALDSQAVRPGEALRVTLYWRALAPLDKDYSLYIHLFGWNGQRVGQRDSYPGGGAYPTRLWQPGDVLVDSYLVSISPTATVPSRGLIEVGLYDRATMERLPSHDGAGRPIDSPIIGRCKLAATASPAPSVPHAVDYRLGEQAALVGYEVNGGSVPAALQPGDSLRLVLYWRALAKMDRDYTVFVHLEDEAQRIWGQKDGEPQAGNYPTSLWDAGEVVRDERELTVAPDAPPGVYELTVGLYLVDSGERLPVTTAEGRLLGNHLVLGQVQVVAK
;
A
#
# COMPACT_ATOMS: atom_id res chain seq x y z
N MET A 1 -30.42 21.96 3.26
CA MET A 1 -31.60 21.31 2.66
C MET A 1 -31.98 20.07 3.49
N SER A 2 -32.62 20.32 4.62
CA SER A 2 -33.12 19.32 5.54
C SER A 2 -34.58 19.65 5.77
N SER A 3 -35.48 18.86 5.23
CA SER A 3 -36.93 18.77 5.60
C SER A 3 -37.86 18.46 4.40
N VAL A 4 -37.74 17.32 3.72
CA VAL A 4 -38.82 16.79 2.85
C VAL A 4 -38.77 15.25 2.73
N PHE A 5 -38.37 14.51 3.71
CA PHE A 5 -38.55 13.04 3.71
C PHE A 5 -39.10 12.55 5.05
N THR A 6 -40.38 12.89 5.29
CA THR A 6 -41.12 12.16 6.30
C THR A 6 -42.63 12.14 5.96
N ARG A 7 -43.19 10.94 5.90
CA ARG A 7 -44.64 10.60 5.78
C ARG A 7 -45.23 10.43 4.38
N LEU A 8 -45.02 9.28 3.78
CA LEU A 8 -46.06 8.63 2.99
C LEU A 8 -46.48 7.35 3.72
N SER A 9 -47.63 7.41 4.40
CA SER A 9 -48.19 6.29 5.16
C SER A 9 -48.80 5.25 4.24
N ARG A 10 -48.82 3.99 4.68
CA ARG A 10 -49.43 2.81 4.01
C ARG A 10 -50.88 3.01 3.54
N SER A 11 -51.59 4.06 3.97
CA SER A 11 -52.98 4.34 3.63
C SER A 11 -53.18 4.93 2.24
N GLN A 12 -52.17 5.60 1.66
CA GLN A 12 -52.32 6.25 0.35
C GLN A 12 -52.13 5.27 -0.84
N PHE A 13 -51.37 4.18 -0.63
CA PHE A 13 -51.23 3.14 -1.66
C PHE A 13 -52.51 2.28 -1.79
N GLY A 14 -53.28 2.12 -0.72
CA GLY A 14 -54.56 1.45 -0.74
C GLY A 14 -55.65 2.24 -1.44
N PHE A 15 -55.55 3.58 -1.44
CA PHE A 15 -56.55 4.44 -2.06
C PHE A 15 -56.45 4.50 -3.60
N VAL A 16 -55.22 4.55 -4.13
CA VAL A 16 -54.96 4.55 -5.58
C VAL A 16 -55.39 3.26 -6.26
N VAL A 17 -55.20 2.11 -5.56
CA VAL A 17 -55.63 0.79 -6.10
C VAL A 17 -57.15 0.65 -6.06
N ARG A 18 -57.86 1.21 -5.06
CA ARG A 18 -59.33 1.16 -4.96
C ARG A 18 -60.10 2.10 -5.92
N THR A 19 -59.50 3.23 -6.23
CA THR A 19 -60.09 4.16 -7.20
C THR A 19 -59.96 3.70 -8.67
N TRP A 20 -58.94 2.88 -8.96
CA TRP A 20 -58.77 2.31 -10.30
C TRP A 20 -59.70 1.12 -10.57
N SER A 21 -60.02 0.33 -9.55
CA SER A 21 -60.98 -0.80 -9.65
C SER A 21 -62.45 -0.34 -9.75
N ALA A 22 -62.77 0.86 -9.26
CA ALA A 22 -64.14 1.41 -9.35
C ALA A 22 -64.43 2.06 -10.73
N LEU A 23 -63.41 2.41 -11.52
CA LEU A 23 -63.55 3.04 -12.81
C LEU A 23 -63.46 2.09 -14.03
N SER A 24 -62.96 0.86 -13.86
CA SER A 24 -62.75 -0.08 -14.97
C SER A 24 -63.68 -1.29 -15.04
N GLY A 25 -64.54 -1.51 -14.05
CA GLY A 25 -65.49 -2.64 -14.04
C GLY A 25 -64.87 -4.05 -14.16
N ALA A 26 -63.53 -4.15 -14.06
CA ALA A 26 -62.81 -5.39 -14.20
C ALA A 26 -62.48 -5.94 -12.81
N GLN A 27 -62.84 -7.20 -12.53
CA GLN A 27 -62.46 -7.92 -11.33
C GLN A 27 -60.88 -7.88 -11.20
N ALA A 28 -60.39 -7.46 -10.04
CA ALA A 28 -58.96 -7.43 -9.76
C ALA A 28 -58.38 -8.85 -9.96
N PRO A 29 -57.34 -9.03 -10.79
CA PRO A 29 -56.77 -10.36 -10.98
C PRO A 29 -56.19 -10.85 -9.67
N THR A 30 -56.61 -12.06 -9.27
CA THR A 30 -56.03 -12.75 -8.11
C THR A 30 -54.52 -12.90 -8.31
N THR A 31 -53.73 -12.64 -7.28
CA THR A 31 -52.26 -12.69 -7.25
C THR A 31 -51.64 -13.99 -7.72
N SER A 32 -52.42 -14.99 -8.05
CA SER A 32 -52.01 -16.31 -8.58
C SER A 32 -51.79 -16.37 -10.09
N GLN A 33 -52.11 -15.27 -10.87
CA GLN A 33 -52.12 -15.34 -12.32
C GLN A 33 -51.10 -14.47 -13.07
N ILE A 34 -50.11 -13.87 -12.39
CA ILE A 34 -49.03 -13.14 -13.08
C ILE A 34 -47.71 -13.89 -12.90
N PRO A 35 -47.33 -14.79 -13.85
CA PRO A 35 -46.04 -15.51 -13.78
C PRO A 35 -44.80 -14.62 -13.67
N GLY A 36 -44.89 -13.38 -14.13
CA GLY A 36 -43.84 -12.37 -14.06
C GLY A 36 -43.60 -11.85 -12.64
N LEU A 37 -44.63 -11.56 -11.86
CA LEU A 37 -44.50 -11.02 -10.49
C LEU A 37 -43.94 -12.08 -9.50
N LEU A 38 -44.26 -13.34 -9.69
CA LEU A 38 -43.69 -14.45 -8.90
C LEU A 38 -42.23 -14.68 -9.28
N ARG A 39 -41.81 -14.53 -10.54
CA ARG A 39 -40.41 -14.57 -10.98
C ARG A 39 -39.64 -13.37 -10.44
N LEU A 40 -40.19 -12.15 -10.48
CA LEU A 40 -39.54 -10.96 -9.89
C LEU A 40 -39.34 -11.12 -8.38
N ARG A 41 -40.31 -11.66 -7.63
CA ARG A 41 -40.14 -11.94 -6.18
C ARG A 41 -39.07 -13.00 -5.90
N ARG A 42 -38.91 -14.00 -6.77
CA ARG A 42 -37.92 -15.07 -6.61
C ARG A 42 -36.47 -14.64 -6.97
N HIS A 43 -36.32 -13.66 -7.87
CA HIS A 43 -35.04 -13.18 -8.37
C HIS A 43 -34.74 -11.72 -8.05
N GLY A 44 -35.59 -11.03 -7.28
CA GLY A 44 -35.38 -9.62 -6.91
C GLY A 44 -34.07 -9.35 -6.17
N GLY A 45 -33.58 -10.33 -5.42
CA GLY A 45 -32.31 -10.23 -4.71
C GLY A 45 -31.11 -10.08 -5.64
N ILE A 46 -31.04 -10.82 -6.76
CA ILE A 46 -29.91 -10.68 -7.70
C ILE A 46 -29.96 -9.36 -8.46
N VAL A 47 -31.13 -8.84 -8.77
CA VAL A 47 -31.27 -7.52 -9.44
C VAL A 47 -30.71 -6.43 -8.53
N LEU A 48 -31.02 -6.48 -7.21
CA LEU A 48 -30.49 -5.52 -6.24
C LEU A 48 -28.97 -5.65 -6.09
N ILE A 49 -28.43 -6.87 -6.05
CA ILE A 49 -26.99 -7.12 -5.97
C ILE A 49 -26.28 -6.59 -7.21
N LEU A 50 -26.82 -6.85 -8.41
CA LEU A 50 -26.24 -6.35 -9.66
C LEU A 50 -26.31 -4.81 -9.74
N ALA A 51 -27.42 -4.20 -9.36
CA ALA A 51 -27.54 -2.75 -9.30
C ALA A 51 -26.53 -2.14 -8.31
N GLY A 52 -26.41 -2.72 -7.11
CA GLY A 52 -25.39 -2.32 -6.12
C GLY A 52 -23.98 -2.49 -6.63
N PHE A 53 -23.68 -3.60 -7.31
CA PHE A 53 -22.37 -3.84 -7.92
C PHE A 53 -22.03 -2.78 -8.97
N VAL A 54 -22.92 -2.55 -9.95
CA VAL A 54 -22.69 -1.57 -11.02
C VAL A 54 -22.51 -0.16 -10.43
N ALA A 55 -23.33 0.22 -9.45
CA ALA A 55 -23.22 1.52 -8.80
C ALA A 55 -21.86 1.68 -8.07
N LEU A 56 -21.47 0.69 -7.27
CA LEU A 56 -20.21 0.72 -6.53
C LEU A 56 -19.00 0.62 -7.47
N ALA A 57 -18.98 -0.30 -8.43
CA ALA A 57 -17.85 -0.42 -9.37
C ALA A 57 -17.66 0.85 -10.21
N THR A 58 -18.77 1.51 -10.60
CA THR A 58 -18.72 2.82 -11.24
C THR A 58 -18.16 3.89 -10.29
N LEU A 59 -18.57 3.88 -9.02
CA LEU A 59 -18.03 4.80 -8.02
C LEU A 59 -16.52 4.60 -7.85
N TYR A 60 -16.04 3.34 -7.75
CA TYR A 60 -14.60 3.04 -7.71
C TYR A 60 -13.88 3.54 -8.96
N SER A 61 -14.47 3.33 -10.15
CA SER A 61 -13.91 3.80 -11.42
C SER A 61 -13.73 5.31 -11.48
N VAL A 62 -14.69 6.08 -10.95
CA VAL A 62 -14.64 7.55 -10.96
C VAL A 62 -13.75 8.10 -9.85
N THR A 63 -13.74 7.45 -8.68
CA THR A 63 -12.94 7.89 -7.52
C THR A 63 -11.45 7.59 -7.70
N THR A 64 -11.11 6.53 -8.44
CA THR A 64 -9.71 6.19 -8.75
C THR A 64 -9.23 7.06 -9.90
N PRO A 65 -8.20 7.91 -9.72
CA PRO A 65 -7.68 8.75 -10.77
C PRO A 65 -7.14 7.93 -11.96
N LEU A 66 -6.84 8.61 -13.05
CA LEU A 66 -6.35 7.99 -14.28
C LEU A 66 -5.04 7.23 -14.01
N PHE A 67 -4.94 5.99 -14.50
CA PHE A 67 -3.73 5.16 -14.42
C PHE A 67 -3.24 4.77 -13.01
N GLU A 68 -4.05 5.03 -11.98
CA GLU A 68 -3.72 4.65 -10.60
C GLU A 68 -4.17 3.23 -10.23
N SER A 69 -4.89 2.54 -11.11
CA SER A 69 -5.18 1.11 -10.92
C SER A 69 -3.99 0.25 -11.33
N PRO A 70 -3.81 -0.96 -10.75
CA PRO A 70 -2.68 -1.82 -11.07
C PRO A 70 -2.59 -2.12 -12.56
N ASP A 71 -1.43 -1.90 -13.14
CA ASP A 71 -1.08 -2.17 -14.53
C ASP A 71 -1.87 -1.35 -15.57
N GLU A 72 -2.83 -0.49 -15.16
CA GLU A 72 -3.68 0.29 -16.06
C GLU A 72 -2.87 1.23 -16.96
N ILE A 73 -1.81 1.83 -16.42
CA ILE A 73 -0.88 2.70 -17.15
C ILE A 73 -0.18 1.96 -18.31
N TRP A 74 -0.11 0.63 -18.26
CA TRP A 74 0.48 -0.21 -19.31
C TRP A 74 -0.56 -0.91 -20.17
N HIS A 75 -1.71 -1.29 -19.63
CA HIS A 75 -2.83 -1.88 -20.38
C HIS A 75 -3.43 -0.90 -21.38
N TYR A 76 -3.63 0.38 -20.98
CA TYR A 76 -4.28 1.36 -21.83
C TYR A 76 -3.47 1.69 -23.10
N PRO A 77 -2.14 1.89 -23.06
CA PRO A 77 -1.34 2.13 -24.26
C PRO A 77 -1.44 1.00 -25.31
N VAL A 78 -1.63 -0.27 -24.91
CA VAL A 78 -1.94 -1.35 -25.87
C VAL A 78 -3.23 -1.08 -26.62
N ILE A 79 -4.27 -0.67 -25.89
CA ILE A 79 -5.59 -0.35 -26.49
C ILE A 79 -5.46 0.84 -27.44
N GLN A 80 -4.78 1.90 -26.99
CA GLN A 80 -4.57 3.12 -27.78
C GLN A 80 -3.77 2.83 -29.05
N HIS A 81 -2.71 2.03 -28.97
CA HIS A 81 -1.90 1.61 -30.12
C HIS A 81 -2.76 0.88 -31.16
N ILE A 82 -3.62 -0.05 -30.74
CA ILE A 82 -4.55 -0.77 -31.64
C ILE A 82 -5.61 0.18 -32.20
N ALA A 83 -6.21 1.04 -31.36
CA ALA A 83 -7.26 1.98 -31.75
C ALA A 83 -6.77 3.00 -32.80
N SER A 84 -5.49 3.40 -32.72
CA SER A 84 -4.81 4.27 -33.68
C SER A 84 -4.39 3.59 -34.99
N GLY A 85 -4.73 2.31 -35.18
CA GLY A 85 -4.48 1.58 -36.42
C GLY A 85 -3.05 1.00 -36.59
N HIS A 86 -2.23 1.01 -35.54
CA HIS A 86 -0.86 0.47 -35.61
C HIS A 86 -0.80 -1.06 -35.51
N GLY A 87 -1.94 -1.74 -35.34
CA GLY A 87 -2.01 -3.20 -35.25
C GLY A 87 -1.69 -3.71 -33.84
N LEU A 88 -1.21 -4.95 -33.76
CA LEU A 88 -0.88 -5.59 -32.49
C LEU A 88 0.55 -5.25 -32.08
N PRO A 89 0.79 -4.84 -30.82
CA PRO A 89 2.12 -4.46 -30.36
C PRO A 89 3.10 -5.64 -30.40
N ILE A 90 4.38 -5.34 -30.56
CA ILE A 90 5.48 -6.29 -30.40
C ILE A 90 6.19 -5.91 -29.10
N GLN A 91 6.41 -6.92 -28.24
CA GLN A 91 7.10 -6.75 -26.97
C GLN A 91 8.62 -6.75 -27.17
N GLU A 92 9.29 -5.66 -26.85
CA GLU A 92 10.75 -5.51 -26.97
C GLU A 92 11.34 -5.01 -25.64
N PRO A 93 12.08 -5.84 -24.89
CA PRO A 93 12.70 -5.43 -23.65
C PRO A 93 13.69 -4.28 -23.84
N GLY A 94 13.68 -3.31 -22.92
CA GLY A 94 14.65 -2.19 -22.91
C GLY A 94 14.39 -1.05 -23.88
N THR A 95 13.30 -1.08 -24.68
CA THR A 95 12.99 -0.03 -25.67
C THR A 95 12.15 1.13 -25.12
N GLY A 96 11.71 1.06 -23.85
CA GLY A 96 10.90 2.11 -23.24
C GLY A 96 9.48 2.22 -23.79
N GLN A 97 8.93 1.13 -24.35
CA GLN A 97 7.56 1.09 -24.86
C GLN A 97 6.54 1.39 -23.76
N LEU A 98 5.51 2.18 -24.07
CA LEU A 98 4.49 2.60 -23.10
C LEU A 98 3.71 1.43 -22.50
N TRP A 99 3.56 0.31 -23.20
CA TRP A 99 2.87 -0.88 -22.73
C TRP A 99 3.71 -1.83 -21.87
N GLN A 100 5.00 -1.52 -21.67
CA GLN A 100 5.90 -2.33 -20.84
C GLN A 100 5.71 -3.84 -21.11
N GLN A 101 5.32 -4.63 -20.10
CA GLN A 101 5.11 -6.09 -20.19
C GLN A 101 3.82 -6.51 -20.87
N GLU A 102 2.88 -5.62 -21.20
CA GLU A 102 1.54 -5.99 -21.67
C GLU A 102 1.48 -6.31 -23.17
N GLY A 103 2.50 -5.97 -23.93
CA GLY A 103 2.54 -6.18 -25.39
C GLY A 103 2.54 -7.64 -25.84
N SER A 104 2.95 -8.58 -25.01
CA SER A 104 2.96 -10.03 -25.28
C SER A 104 1.72 -10.76 -24.77
N GLN A 105 0.79 -10.08 -24.11
CA GLN A 105 -0.43 -10.69 -23.57
C GLN A 105 -1.52 -10.91 -24.63
N PRO A 106 -2.36 -11.96 -24.50
CA PRO A 106 -3.43 -12.25 -25.44
C PRO A 106 -4.37 -11.06 -25.67
N PRO A 107 -4.75 -10.74 -26.94
CA PRO A 107 -5.21 -9.41 -27.31
C PRO A 107 -6.71 -9.14 -27.17
N LEU A 108 -7.56 -10.12 -26.83
CA LEU A 108 -9.01 -9.97 -26.96
C LEU A 108 -9.58 -8.81 -26.16
N TYR A 109 -9.13 -8.61 -24.92
CA TYR A 109 -9.58 -7.49 -24.10
C TYR A 109 -9.18 -6.14 -24.72
N TYR A 110 -7.96 -6.05 -25.22
CA TYR A 110 -7.44 -4.83 -25.85
C TYR A 110 -8.16 -4.52 -27.17
N LEU A 111 -8.49 -5.53 -27.96
CA LEU A 111 -9.30 -5.38 -29.18
C LEU A 111 -10.72 -4.86 -28.89
N LEU A 112 -11.36 -5.35 -27.81
CA LEU A 112 -12.67 -4.85 -27.37
C LEU A 112 -12.58 -3.41 -26.88
N GLY A 113 -11.53 -3.07 -26.12
CA GLY A 113 -11.29 -1.69 -25.69
C GLY A 113 -11.04 -0.76 -26.89
N ALA A 114 -10.22 -1.17 -27.84
CA ALA A 114 -9.96 -0.41 -29.06
C ALA A 114 -11.24 -0.21 -29.88
N ALA A 115 -12.06 -1.26 -30.06
CA ALA A 115 -13.35 -1.17 -30.75
C ALA A 115 -14.35 -0.22 -30.05
N ALA A 116 -14.25 -0.06 -28.73
CA ALA A 116 -15.07 0.87 -27.97
C ALA A 116 -14.61 2.33 -28.09
N THR A 117 -13.34 2.60 -28.44
CA THR A 117 -12.73 3.92 -28.31
C THR A 117 -12.00 4.45 -29.55
N PHE A 118 -11.95 3.71 -30.68
CA PHE A 118 -11.23 4.09 -31.91
C PHE A 118 -11.66 5.44 -32.51
N TRP A 119 -12.84 5.92 -32.18
CA TRP A 119 -13.43 7.17 -32.66
C TRP A 119 -13.05 8.37 -31.80
N ILE A 120 -12.33 8.19 -30.71
CA ILE A 120 -11.89 9.26 -29.79
C ILE A 120 -10.46 9.65 -30.14
N ASP A 121 -10.21 10.93 -30.30
CA ASP A 121 -8.85 11.45 -30.39
C ASP A 121 -8.16 11.36 -29.02
N THR A 122 -7.12 10.55 -28.94
CA THR A 122 -6.31 10.27 -27.74
C THR A 122 -4.85 10.72 -27.90
N SER A 123 -4.61 11.70 -28.80
CA SER A 123 -3.27 12.28 -29.01
C SER A 123 -2.70 12.99 -27.78
N ASP A 124 -3.56 13.27 -26.78
CA ASP A 124 -3.19 13.84 -25.49
C ASP A 124 -2.59 12.82 -24.49
N LEU A 125 -2.44 11.53 -24.85
CA LEU A 125 -1.95 10.49 -23.94
C LEU A 125 -0.59 10.85 -23.31
N THR A 126 0.37 11.30 -24.11
CA THR A 126 1.73 11.64 -23.62
C THR A 126 1.72 12.78 -22.61
N GLN A 127 0.77 13.73 -22.75
CA GLN A 127 0.59 14.82 -21.81
C GLN A 127 -0.03 14.34 -20.49
N ARG A 128 -0.83 13.25 -20.52
CA ARG A 128 -1.42 12.62 -19.33
C ARG A 128 -0.44 11.77 -18.57
N LEU A 129 0.62 11.27 -19.21
CA LEU A 129 1.67 10.47 -18.58
C LEU A 129 2.72 11.37 -17.89
N TRP A 130 2.28 12.32 -17.06
CA TRP A 130 3.17 13.13 -16.24
C TRP A 130 3.62 12.33 -15.02
N ASN A 131 4.67 11.53 -15.20
CA ASN A 131 5.13 10.56 -14.21
C ASN A 131 5.60 11.21 -12.90
N ASN A 132 5.22 10.62 -11.76
CA ASN A 132 5.84 10.88 -10.48
C ASN A 132 7.03 9.90 -10.29
N PRO A 133 8.29 10.37 -10.38
CA PRO A 133 9.46 9.50 -10.27
C PRO A 133 9.69 8.95 -8.86
N HIS A 134 8.95 9.44 -7.88
CA HIS A 134 9.00 9.00 -6.48
C HIS A 134 7.85 8.05 -6.12
N ALA A 135 7.02 7.65 -7.09
CA ALA A 135 5.87 6.77 -6.85
C ALA A 135 6.26 5.45 -6.18
N HIS A 136 5.56 5.10 -5.13
CA HIS A 136 5.77 3.85 -4.37
C HIS A 136 4.95 2.70 -4.97
N ILE A 137 5.26 2.27 -6.20
CA ILE A 137 4.57 1.18 -6.89
C ILE A 137 4.87 -0.15 -6.18
N GLY A 138 3.82 -0.91 -5.84
CA GLY A 138 3.97 -2.22 -5.19
C GLY A 138 4.43 -2.17 -3.73
N ILE A 139 4.56 -0.98 -3.13
CA ILE A 139 5.02 -0.79 -1.76
C ILE A 139 3.89 -0.17 -0.94
N PRO A 140 3.13 -0.93 -0.16
CA PRO A 140 2.00 -0.43 0.62
C PRO A 140 2.45 0.30 1.89
N LEU A 141 3.50 1.13 1.81
CA LEU A 141 4.00 1.93 2.91
C LEU A 141 3.23 3.25 3.05
N ALA A 142 3.32 3.82 4.23
CA ALA A 142 2.29 4.61 4.81
C ALA A 142 2.07 6.01 4.25
N ASP A 143 3.03 6.70 3.60
CA ASP A 143 2.89 8.14 3.45
C ASP A 143 3.35 8.70 2.11
N GLY A 144 2.49 9.52 1.46
CA GLY A 144 2.78 10.24 0.22
C GLY A 144 3.20 9.36 -0.97
N ASN A 145 3.51 9.99 -2.11
CA ASN A 145 3.96 9.31 -3.34
C ASN A 145 3.08 8.11 -3.77
N LYS A 146 1.75 8.24 -3.54
CA LYS A 146 0.78 7.20 -3.90
C LYS A 146 0.48 7.22 -5.39
N ASN A 147 0.50 8.42 -5.98
CA ASN A 147 0.20 8.65 -7.38
C ASN A 147 1.36 8.20 -8.28
N VAL A 148 1.04 7.45 -9.32
CA VAL A 148 1.99 7.06 -10.38
C VAL A 148 2.21 8.23 -11.32
N ILE A 149 1.18 9.00 -11.59
CA ILE A 149 1.21 10.22 -12.40
C ILE A 149 0.69 11.42 -11.61
N VAL A 150 1.00 12.62 -12.08
CA VAL A 150 0.48 13.88 -11.53
C VAL A 150 -0.90 14.17 -12.10
N HIS A 151 -1.90 14.31 -11.23
CA HIS A 151 -3.30 14.57 -11.59
C HIS A 151 -3.62 16.05 -11.61
N THR A 152 -4.25 16.51 -12.69
CA THR A 152 -4.65 17.91 -12.87
C THR A 152 -6.16 18.03 -13.10
N ALA A 153 -6.70 19.28 -13.10
CA ALA A 153 -8.10 19.55 -13.42
C ALA A 153 -8.51 19.11 -14.84
N ALA A 154 -7.56 18.80 -15.71
CA ALA A 154 -7.83 18.29 -17.04
C ALA A 154 -8.40 16.86 -17.07
N GLU A 155 -8.39 16.16 -15.91
CA GLU A 155 -9.02 14.85 -15.71
C GLU A 155 -10.44 14.95 -15.17
N ASP A 156 -10.89 16.15 -14.79
CA ASP A 156 -12.21 16.36 -14.19
C ASP A 156 -13.31 16.27 -15.26
N PHE A 157 -14.55 15.94 -14.84
CA PHE A 157 -15.72 15.94 -15.74
C PHE A 157 -16.02 17.36 -16.25
N PRO A 158 -16.36 17.53 -17.54
CA PRO A 158 -16.65 16.53 -18.58
C PRO A 158 -15.40 15.93 -19.23
N TYR A 159 -15.35 14.57 -19.23
CA TYR A 159 -14.22 13.82 -19.75
C TYR A 159 -14.01 14.03 -21.25
N ARG A 160 -12.74 14.12 -21.69
CA ARG A 160 -12.34 14.29 -23.09
C ARG A 160 -11.08 13.50 -23.38
N GLY A 161 -10.78 13.25 -24.66
CA GLY A 161 -9.56 12.63 -25.10
C GLY A 161 -9.28 11.28 -24.43
N THR A 162 -8.06 11.08 -23.99
CA THR A 162 -7.61 9.88 -23.26
C THR A 162 -8.46 9.60 -22.01
N VAL A 163 -8.86 10.62 -21.26
CA VAL A 163 -9.67 10.45 -20.04
C VAL A 163 -11.02 9.82 -20.35
N LEU A 164 -11.71 10.31 -21.41
CA LEU A 164 -12.98 9.74 -21.87
C LEU A 164 -12.80 8.28 -22.31
N ALA A 165 -11.77 7.99 -23.10
CA ALA A 165 -11.49 6.64 -23.58
C ALA A 165 -11.27 5.65 -22.44
N VAL A 166 -10.46 6.01 -21.44
CA VAL A 166 -10.21 5.18 -20.25
C VAL A 166 -11.50 4.93 -19.48
N HIS A 167 -12.31 5.95 -19.22
CA HIS A 167 -13.58 5.76 -18.50
C HIS A 167 -14.59 4.88 -19.26
N LEU A 168 -14.64 4.95 -20.58
CA LEU A 168 -15.49 4.04 -21.38
C LEU A 168 -15.01 2.59 -21.27
N ILE A 169 -13.70 2.34 -21.29
CA ILE A 169 -13.15 0.99 -21.12
C ILE A 169 -13.37 0.49 -19.68
N ARG A 170 -13.23 1.36 -18.67
CA ARG A 170 -13.57 1.03 -17.27
C ARG A 170 -15.05 0.63 -17.15
N LEU A 171 -15.98 1.32 -17.83
CA LEU A 171 -17.39 0.92 -17.86
C LEU A 171 -17.61 -0.43 -18.56
N LEU A 172 -16.89 -0.73 -19.64
CA LEU A 172 -16.88 -2.08 -20.23
C LEU A 172 -16.45 -3.13 -19.20
N SER A 173 -15.41 -2.86 -18.42
CA SER A 173 -14.94 -3.75 -17.33
C SER A 173 -16.00 -3.92 -16.24
N VAL A 174 -16.73 -2.86 -15.86
CA VAL A 174 -17.87 -2.94 -14.91
C VAL A 174 -18.96 -3.89 -15.43
N LEU A 175 -19.30 -3.80 -16.73
CA LEU A 175 -20.29 -4.71 -17.34
C LEU A 175 -19.79 -6.17 -17.32
N LEU A 176 -18.52 -6.41 -17.60
CA LEU A 176 -17.90 -7.75 -17.51
C LEU A 176 -17.97 -8.28 -16.06
N GLY A 177 -17.65 -7.45 -15.07
CA GLY A 177 -17.77 -7.81 -13.65
C GLY A 177 -19.21 -8.17 -13.26
N ALA A 178 -20.21 -7.41 -13.75
CA ALA A 178 -21.63 -7.72 -13.52
C ALA A 178 -22.04 -9.09 -14.10
N ILE A 179 -21.49 -9.46 -15.27
CA ILE A 179 -21.70 -10.79 -15.86
C ILE A 179 -21.06 -11.87 -14.97
N THR A 180 -19.89 -11.63 -14.39
CA THR A 180 -19.26 -12.56 -13.41
C THR A 180 -20.15 -12.79 -12.20
N VAL A 181 -20.72 -11.73 -11.61
CA VAL A 181 -21.66 -11.82 -10.49
C VAL A 181 -22.91 -12.61 -10.88
N LEU A 182 -23.48 -12.34 -12.06
CA LEU A 182 -24.64 -13.07 -12.59
C LEU A 182 -24.36 -14.57 -12.75
N PHE A 183 -23.20 -14.94 -13.30
CA PHE A 183 -22.86 -16.34 -13.47
C PHE A 183 -22.48 -17.03 -12.16
N THR A 184 -21.94 -16.32 -11.18
CA THR A 184 -21.78 -16.80 -9.80
C THR A 184 -23.16 -17.15 -9.20
N TYR A 185 -24.16 -16.27 -9.36
CA TYR A 185 -25.54 -16.55 -8.95
C TYR A 185 -26.13 -17.76 -9.68
N ARG A 186 -25.88 -17.94 -10.98
CA ARG A 186 -26.41 -19.08 -11.77
C ARG A 186 -25.70 -20.40 -11.46
N LEU A 187 -24.45 -20.35 -11.09
CA LEU A 187 -23.63 -21.51 -10.77
C LEU A 187 -24.06 -22.15 -9.44
N ALA A 188 -24.37 -21.34 -8.43
CA ALA A 188 -24.69 -21.84 -7.09
C ALA A 188 -25.91 -22.78 -7.05
N PRO A 189 -27.07 -22.50 -7.68
CA PRO A 189 -28.20 -23.44 -7.71
C PRO A 189 -27.93 -24.70 -8.56
N ALA A 190 -27.00 -24.63 -9.49
CA ALA A 190 -26.60 -25.82 -10.23
C ALA A 190 -25.85 -26.83 -9.33
N ILE A 191 -25.21 -26.36 -8.26
CA ILE A 191 -24.50 -27.18 -7.26
C ILE A 191 -25.38 -27.47 -6.04
N PHE A 192 -26.15 -26.47 -5.60
CA PHE A 192 -27.05 -26.52 -4.44
C PHE A 192 -28.51 -26.27 -4.88
N PRO A 193 -29.17 -27.27 -5.44
CA PRO A 193 -30.56 -27.11 -5.90
C PRO A 193 -31.45 -26.54 -4.80
N GLU A 194 -32.42 -25.69 -5.19
CA GLU A 194 -33.41 -25.06 -4.30
C GLU A 194 -32.89 -24.08 -3.25
N GLN A 195 -31.56 -23.87 -3.14
CA GLN A 195 -30.98 -22.94 -2.18
C GLN A 195 -30.77 -21.55 -2.78
N VAL A 196 -31.84 -20.83 -3.12
CA VAL A 196 -31.78 -19.47 -3.70
C VAL A 196 -31.06 -18.48 -2.78
N ALA A 197 -31.22 -18.63 -1.46
CA ALA A 197 -30.55 -17.79 -0.48
C ALA A 197 -29.02 -17.97 -0.51
N LEU A 198 -28.52 -19.21 -0.71
CA LEU A 198 -27.10 -19.47 -0.87
C LEU A 198 -26.59 -18.83 -2.16
N ALA A 199 -27.35 -18.91 -3.24
CA ALA A 199 -26.99 -18.26 -4.50
C ALA A 199 -26.89 -16.74 -4.37
N ALA A 200 -27.83 -16.11 -3.68
CA ALA A 200 -27.81 -14.68 -3.43
C ALA A 200 -26.63 -14.27 -2.52
N GLY A 201 -26.36 -15.05 -1.47
CA GLY A 201 -25.23 -14.79 -0.57
C GLY A 201 -23.88 -14.94 -1.26
N ALA A 202 -23.68 -15.98 -2.07
CA ALA A 202 -22.46 -16.17 -2.86
C ALA A 202 -22.27 -15.05 -3.91
N ALA A 203 -23.37 -14.64 -4.58
CA ALA A 203 -23.33 -13.51 -5.51
C ALA A 203 -23.02 -12.19 -4.81
N ALA A 204 -23.55 -11.95 -3.60
CA ALA A 204 -23.25 -10.76 -2.80
C ALA A 204 -21.79 -10.73 -2.33
N VAL A 205 -21.25 -11.88 -1.88
CA VAL A 205 -19.81 -11.99 -1.55
C VAL A 205 -18.96 -11.66 -2.78
N CYS A 206 -19.24 -12.28 -3.93
CA CYS A 206 -18.53 -12.00 -5.18
C CYS A 206 -18.61 -10.51 -5.56
N ALA A 207 -19.82 -9.93 -5.51
CA ALA A 207 -20.11 -8.56 -5.94
C ALA A 207 -19.45 -7.49 -5.07
N PHE A 208 -19.34 -7.71 -3.77
CA PHE A 208 -18.98 -6.67 -2.82
C PHE A 208 -17.61 -6.87 -2.15
N ILE A 209 -16.74 -7.76 -2.70
CA ILE A 209 -15.32 -7.74 -2.35
C ILE A 209 -14.73 -6.43 -2.87
N PRO A 210 -14.17 -5.55 -1.98
CA PRO A 210 -13.65 -4.25 -2.41
C PRO A 210 -12.61 -4.34 -3.52
N GLN A 211 -11.70 -5.31 -3.45
CA GLN A 211 -10.69 -5.52 -4.49
C GLN A 211 -11.29 -5.91 -5.85
N PHE A 212 -12.36 -6.71 -5.86
CA PHE A 212 -13.03 -7.08 -7.11
C PHE A 212 -13.76 -5.89 -7.75
N LEU A 213 -14.40 -5.05 -6.93
CA LEU A 213 -15.00 -3.78 -7.39
C LEU A 213 -13.95 -2.85 -7.99
N PHE A 214 -12.79 -2.74 -7.34
CA PHE A 214 -11.69 -1.89 -7.80
C PHE A 214 -11.15 -2.35 -9.17
N ILE A 215 -10.85 -3.64 -9.31
CA ILE A 215 -10.37 -4.20 -10.60
C ILE A 215 -11.46 -4.13 -11.67
N SER A 216 -12.73 -4.36 -11.30
CA SER A 216 -13.86 -4.21 -12.25
C SER A 216 -14.08 -2.76 -12.69
N GLY A 217 -13.62 -1.78 -11.90
CA GLY A 217 -13.63 -0.35 -12.24
C GLY A 217 -12.36 0.13 -12.96
N SER A 218 -11.48 -0.76 -13.44
CA SER A 218 -10.20 -0.42 -14.07
C SER A 218 -10.03 -1.00 -15.47
N VAL A 219 -9.07 -0.47 -16.22
CA VAL A 219 -8.62 -1.05 -17.51
C VAL A 219 -7.67 -2.19 -17.21
N ASN A 220 -8.20 -3.42 -17.19
CA ASN A 220 -7.42 -4.62 -16.89
C ASN A 220 -8.01 -5.86 -17.55
N ASN A 221 -7.19 -6.67 -18.19
CA ASN A 221 -7.60 -7.88 -18.91
C ASN A 221 -8.10 -9.01 -17.97
N ASP A 222 -7.84 -8.91 -16.66
CA ASP A 222 -8.41 -9.83 -15.65
C ASP A 222 -9.94 -9.82 -15.66
N ASN A 223 -10.57 -8.69 -16.01
CA ASN A 223 -12.02 -8.56 -16.05
C ASN A 223 -12.65 -9.53 -17.06
N LEU A 224 -12.09 -9.61 -18.27
CA LEU A 224 -12.64 -10.46 -19.33
C LEU A 224 -12.38 -11.94 -19.04
N VAL A 225 -11.16 -12.32 -18.64
CA VAL A 225 -10.86 -13.73 -18.37
C VAL A 225 -11.64 -14.25 -17.17
N THR A 226 -11.87 -13.46 -16.12
CA THR A 226 -12.69 -13.81 -14.97
C THR A 226 -14.15 -14.03 -15.37
N THR A 227 -14.69 -13.17 -16.23
CA THR A 227 -16.03 -13.31 -16.77
C THR A 227 -16.18 -14.59 -17.58
N LEU A 228 -15.26 -14.84 -18.51
CA LEU A 228 -15.28 -16.04 -19.35
C LEU A 228 -15.09 -17.33 -18.54
N ALA A 229 -14.25 -17.27 -17.49
CA ALA A 229 -14.08 -18.39 -16.56
C ALA A 229 -15.37 -18.68 -15.78
N ALA A 230 -16.10 -17.66 -15.34
CA ALA A 230 -17.39 -17.84 -14.67
C ALA A 230 -18.44 -18.51 -15.59
N VAL A 231 -18.49 -18.10 -16.86
CA VAL A 231 -19.35 -18.71 -17.88
C VAL A 231 -18.90 -20.15 -18.16
N ALA A 232 -17.60 -20.39 -18.36
CA ALA A 232 -17.05 -21.72 -18.63
C ALA A 232 -17.34 -22.69 -17.46
N LEU A 233 -17.14 -22.24 -16.22
CA LEU A 233 -17.41 -23.04 -15.02
C LEU A 233 -18.88 -23.45 -14.95
N TRP A 234 -19.81 -22.54 -15.26
CA TRP A 234 -21.23 -22.83 -15.34
C TRP A 234 -21.52 -23.89 -16.45
N LEU A 235 -20.90 -23.76 -17.64
CA LEU A 235 -21.04 -24.74 -18.71
C LEU A 235 -20.45 -26.11 -18.32
N VAL A 236 -19.33 -26.16 -17.65
CA VAL A 236 -18.72 -27.42 -17.17
C VAL A 236 -19.63 -28.11 -16.17
N VAL A 237 -20.26 -27.37 -15.24
CA VAL A 237 -21.24 -27.94 -14.31
C VAL A 237 -22.47 -28.48 -15.06
N ARG A 238 -22.95 -27.78 -16.09
CA ARG A 238 -24.07 -28.25 -16.95
C ARG A 238 -23.69 -29.51 -17.73
N LEU A 239 -22.46 -29.62 -18.24
CA LEU A 239 -21.95 -30.83 -18.84
C LEU A 239 -22.00 -32.03 -17.88
N TRP A 240 -21.56 -31.80 -16.62
CA TRP A 240 -21.59 -32.82 -15.59
C TRP A 240 -23.01 -33.25 -15.23
N GLN A 241 -23.96 -32.33 -15.27
CA GLN A 241 -25.38 -32.59 -15.07
C GLN A 241 -26.05 -33.33 -16.20
N GLY A 242 -25.31 -33.64 -17.27
CA GLY A 242 -25.76 -34.45 -18.35
C GLY A 242 -25.99 -33.74 -19.68
N ASP A 243 -25.81 -32.43 -19.77
CA ASP A 243 -25.91 -31.70 -21.04
C ASP A 243 -24.64 -31.84 -21.87
N ALA A 244 -24.47 -33.03 -22.50
CA ALA A 244 -23.35 -33.29 -23.39
C ALA A 244 -23.76 -33.13 -24.87
N SER A 245 -24.73 -32.27 -25.19
CA SER A 245 -25.13 -31.99 -26.55
C SER A 245 -23.98 -31.35 -27.37
N PRO A 246 -23.89 -31.61 -28.67
CA PRO A 246 -22.82 -31.01 -29.50
C PRO A 246 -22.79 -29.48 -29.43
N GLY A 247 -23.96 -28.83 -29.43
CA GLY A 247 -24.06 -27.39 -29.32
C GLY A 247 -23.61 -26.84 -27.92
N HIS A 248 -23.75 -27.65 -26.85
CA HIS A 248 -23.24 -27.30 -25.53
C HIS A 248 -21.70 -27.41 -25.49
N LEU A 249 -21.12 -28.48 -25.99
CA LEU A 249 -19.68 -28.69 -26.06
C LEU A 249 -19.00 -27.67 -26.97
N LEU A 250 -19.61 -27.32 -28.10
CA LEU A 250 -19.13 -26.24 -28.95
C LEU A 250 -19.12 -24.87 -28.23
N ARG A 251 -20.19 -24.52 -27.53
CA ARG A 251 -20.23 -23.28 -26.70
C ARG A 251 -19.15 -23.27 -25.65
N LEU A 252 -18.91 -24.40 -24.95
CA LEU A 252 -17.84 -24.53 -23.99
C LEU A 252 -16.48 -24.27 -24.64
N GLY A 253 -16.21 -24.87 -25.80
CA GLY A 253 -14.97 -24.67 -26.57
C GLY A 253 -14.78 -23.21 -27.01
N ILE A 254 -15.84 -22.54 -27.48
CA ILE A 254 -15.80 -21.14 -27.87
C ILE A 254 -15.44 -20.26 -26.64
N VAL A 255 -16.10 -20.45 -25.50
CA VAL A 255 -15.85 -19.66 -24.30
C VAL A 255 -14.43 -19.87 -23.79
N ILE A 256 -13.90 -21.10 -23.82
CA ILE A 256 -12.50 -21.38 -23.44
C ILE A 256 -11.53 -20.75 -24.44
N GLY A 257 -11.82 -20.80 -25.75
CA GLY A 257 -11.00 -20.15 -26.78
C GLY A 257 -10.92 -18.63 -26.59
N LEU A 258 -12.05 -17.98 -26.30
CA LEU A 258 -12.09 -16.56 -25.95
C LEU A 258 -11.32 -16.27 -24.66
N ALA A 259 -11.43 -17.12 -23.64
CA ALA A 259 -10.67 -16.97 -22.39
C ALA A 259 -9.15 -17.09 -22.62
N ALA A 260 -8.72 -18.07 -23.42
CA ALA A 260 -7.33 -18.24 -23.82
C ALA A 260 -6.79 -17.07 -24.66
N LEU A 261 -7.66 -16.43 -25.46
CA LEU A 261 -7.33 -15.22 -26.21
C LEU A 261 -7.41 -13.93 -25.36
N SER A 262 -7.92 -14.03 -24.11
CA SER A 262 -7.99 -12.89 -23.18
C SER A 262 -6.79 -12.86 -22.22
N LYS A 263 -6.39 -14.02 -21.71
CA LYS A 263 -5.25 -14.18 -20.79
C LYS A 263 -4.78 -15.62 -20.77
N LEU A 264 -3.49 -15.83 -20.55
CA LEU A 264 -2.89 -17.18 -20.51
C LEU A 264 -3.57 -18.11 -19.50
N SER A 265 -4.02 -17.58 -18.35
CA SER A 265 -4.74 -18.34 -17.32
C SER A 265 -6.03 -18.99 -17.84
N GLY A 266 -6.61 -18.49 -18.94
CA GLY A 266 -7.76 -19.08 -19.61
C GLY A 266 -7.50 -20.50 -20.15
N LEU A 267 -6.25 -20.85 -20.47
CA LEU A 267 -5.87 -22.22 -20.87
C LEU A 267 -6.12 -23.26 -19.77
N GLY A 268 -6.07 -22.87 -18.49
CA GLY A 268 -6.39 -23.77 -17.38
C GLY A 268 -7.80 -24.35 -17.43
N LEU A 269 -8.74 -23.66 -18.09
CA LEU A 269 -10.11 -24.16 -18.31
C LEU A 269 -10.16 -25.39 -19.23
N LEU A 270 -9.18 -25.59 -20.13
CA LEU A 270 -9.07 -26.82 -20.91
C LEU A 270 -8.84 -28.04 -20.03
N VAL A 271 -8.01 -27.92 -19.01
CA VAL A 271 -7.73 -29.01 -18.05
C VAL A 271 -9.01 -29.37 -17.30
N LEU A 272 -9.75 -28.36 -16.84
CA LEU A 272 -11.04 -28.58 -16.15
C LEU A 272 -12.08 -29.22 -17.09
N ALA A 273 -12.21 -28.73 -18.33
CA ALA A 273 -13.14 -29.25 -19.32
C ALA A 273 -12.79 -30.69 -19.72
N ALA A 274 -11.50 -31.01 -19.91
CA ALA A 274 -11.01 -32.34 -20.18
C ALA A 274 -11.33 -33.33 -19.05
N ALA A 275 -11.10 -32.91 -17.80
CA ALA A 275 -11.44 -33.73 -16.64
C ALA A 275 -12.97 -34.00 -16.56
N ALA A 276 -13.80 -32.97 -16.77
CA ALA A 276 -15.26 -33.14 -16.79
C ALA A 276 -15.74 -34.04 -17.92
N LEU A 277 -15.27 -33.81 -19.15
CA LEU A 277 -15.62 -34.63 -20.30
C LEU A 277 -15.16 -36.09 -20.15
N GLY A 278 -13.95 -36.28 -19.59
CA GLY A 278 -13.41 -37.62 -19.31
C GLY A 278 -14.28 -38.39 -18.33
N VAL A 279 -14.66 -37.76 -17.19
CA VAL A 279 -15.51 -38.42 -16.19
C VAL A 279 -16.92 -38.70 -16.77
N VAL A 280 -17.54 -37.76 -17.48
CA VAL A 280 -18.89 -37.94 -18.05
C VAL A 280 -18.85 -39.03 -19.13
N SER A 281 -17.79 -39.10 -19.97
CA SER A 281 -17.61 -40.14 -21.00
C SER A 281 -17.39 -41.51 -20.38
N TRP A 282 -16.63 -41.60 -19.29
CA TRP A 282 -16.42 -42.81 -18.52
C TRP A 282 -17.72 -43.34 -17.90
N GLN A 283 -18.49 -42.45 -17.23
CA GLN A 283 -19.80 -42.79 -16.64
C GLN A 283 -20.79 -43.32 -17.71
N ARG A 284 -20.76 -42.71 -18.89
CA ARG A 284 -21.61 -43.12 -20.04
C ARG A 284 -21.03 -44.29 -20.84
N ARG A 285 -19.83 -44.76 -20.48
CA ARG A 285 -19.09 -45.81 -21.25
C ARG A 285 -18.99 -45.48 -22.73
N SER A 286 -18.79 -44.24 -23.11
CA SER A 286 -18.82 -43.74 -24.49
C SER A 286 -17.49 -43.08 -24.89
N LEU A 287 -16.61 -43.86 -25.52
CA LEU A 287 -15.38 -43.34 -26.15
C LEU A 287 -15.71 -42.31 -27.25
N ARG A 288 -16.83 -42.53 -27.97
CA ARG A 288 -17.32 -41.62 -29.02
C ARG A 288 -17.59 -40.22 -28.41
N LEU A 289 -18.20 -40.12 -27.23
CA LEU A 289 -18.43 -38.86 -26.56
C LEU A 289 -17.12 -38.19 -26.19
N LEU A 290 -16.14 -38.95 -25.72
CA LEU A 290 -14.81 -38.40 -25.37
C LEU A 290 -14.12 -37.82 -26.61
N LEU A 291 -14.05 -38.56 -27.70
CA LEU A 291 -13.36 -38.14 -28.92
C LEU A 291 -14.09 -36.99 -29.64
N GLN A 292 -15.37 -37.14 -29.92
CA GLN A 292 -16.17 -36.08 -30.56
C GLN A 292 -16.32 -34.85 -29.69
N GLY A 293 -16.55 -35.04 -28.38
CA GLY A 293 -16.63 -33.96 -27.41
C GLY A 293 -15.29 -33.23 -27.26
N GLY A 294 -14.20 -33.98 -27.25
CA GLY A 294 -12.85 -33.40 -27.26
C GLY A 294 -12.60 -32.51 -28.49
N VAL A 295 -12.97 -32.98 -29.70
CA VAL A 295 -12.86 -32.15 -30.91
C VAL A 295 -13.73 -30.89 -30.82
N LEU A 296 -15.00 -31.02 -30.36
CA LEU A 296 -15.92 -29.90 -30.25
C LEU A 296 -15.47 -28.85 -29.25
N VAL A 297 -14.67 -29.22 -28.24
CA VAL A 297 -14.09 -28.28 -27.27
C VAL A 297 -12.76 -27.71 -27.77
N VAL A 298 -11.85 -28.55 -28.30
CA VAL A 298 -10.48 -28.12 -28.64
C VAL A 298 -10.42 -27.36 -29.95
N ALA A 299 -11.20 -27.76 -31.00
CA ALA A 299 -11.15 -27.08 -32.28
C ALA A 299 -11.49 -25.57 -32.20
N PRO A 300 -12.55 -25.12 -31.49
CA PRO A 300 -12.79 -23.68 -31.30
C PRO A 300 -11.65 -22.97 -30.60
N VAL A 301 -11.01 -23.60 -29.63
CA VAL A 301 -9.86 -23.00 -28.92
C VAL A 301 -8.69 -22.78 -29.87
N LEU A 302 -8.36 -23.77 -30.70
CA LEU A 302 -7.30 -23.65 -31.70
C LEU A 302 -7.64 -22.60 -32.77
N LEU A 303 -8.88 -22.54 -33.23
CA LEU A 303 -9.31 -21.58 -34.24
C LEU A 303 -9.30 -20.13 -33.71
N LEU A 304 -9.77 -19.91 -32.47
CA LEU A 304 -9.89 -18.61 -31.90
C LEU A 304 -8.57 -18.07 -31.30
N ALA A 305 -7.82 -18.92 -30.63
CA ALA A 305 -6.63 -18.50 -29.89
C ALA A 305 -5.30 -19.03 -30.47
N GLY A 306 -5.31 -20.12 -31.22
CA GLY A 306 -4.10 -20.78 -31.69
C GLY A 306 -3.17 -19.89 -32.52
N TRP A 307 -3.73 -19.01 -33.35
CA TRP A 307 -2.96 -18.03 -34.13
C TRP A 307 -2.13 -17.07 -33.24
N TRP A 308 -2.63 -16.70 -32.05
CA TRP A 308 -1.90 -15.83 -31.14
C TRP A 308 -0.67 -16.54 -30.57
N TYR A 309 -0.83 -17.77 -30.13
CA TYR A 309 0.28 -18.57 -29.60
C TYR A 309 1.30 -18.92 -30.69
N ALA A 310 0.86 -19.16 -31.94
CA ALA A 310 1.75 -19.33 -33.10
C ALA A 310 2.53 -18.04 -33.41
N ARG A 311 1.87 -16.85 -33.33
CA ARG A 311 2.53 -15.55 -33.49
C ARG A 311 3.62 -15.34 -32.41
N ASN A 312 3.30 -15.61 -31.15
CA ASN A 312 4.27 -15.47 -30.07
C ASN A 312 5.46 -16.43 -30.25
N TRP A 313 5.20 -17.67 -30.73
CA TRP A 313 6.28 -18.56 -31.04
C TRP A 313 7.22 -18.00 -32.13
N THR A 314 6.67 -17.44 -33.20
CA THR A 314 7.48 -16.88 -34.29
C THR A 314 8.24 -15.62 -33.87
N LEU A 315 7.68 -14.79 -32.99
CA LEU A 315 8.31 -13.54 -32.53
C LEU A 315 9.32 -13.74 -31.39
N TYR A 316 8.98 -14.61 -30.45
CA TYR A 316 9.71 -14.72 -29.16
C TYR A 316 10.33 -16.10 -28.91
N GLY A 317 10.10 -17.08 -29.79
CA GLY A 317 10.51 -18.48 -29.56
C GLY A 317 9.75 -19.14 -28.38
N ASP A 318 8.77 -18.47 -27.81
CA ASP A 318 7.93 -18.88 -26.67
C ASP A 318 6.46 -18.64 -27.02
N PRO A 319 5.65 -19.73 -27.20
CA PRO A 319 4.25 -19.54 -27.55
C PRO A 319 3.44 -18.79 -26.49
N THR A 320 3.86 -18.82 -25.24
CA THR A 320 3.15 -18.15 -24.14
C THR A 320 3.50 -16.66 -24.01
N GLY A 321 4.66 -16.23 -24.52
CA GLY A 321 5.19 -14.87 -24.33
C GLY A 321 5.61 -14.55 -22.89
N ILE A 322 5.67 -15.57 -22.01
CA ILE A 322 6.05 -15.37 -20.59
C ILE A 322 7.51 -14.94 -20.47
N ASN A 323 8.40 -15.50 -21.28
CA ASN A 323 9.82 -15.21 -21.17
C ASN A 323 10.11 -13.74 -21.47
N VAL A 324 9.59 -13.21 -22.58
CA VAL A 324 9.77 -11.80 -22.94
C VAL A 324 9.08 -10.86 -21.93
N MET A 325 7.95 -11.27 -21.37
CA MET A 325 7.28 -10.54 -20.28
C MET A 325 8.14 -10.46 -19.03
N LEU A 326 8.72 -11.59 -18.59
CA LEU A 326 9.60 -11.65 -17.42
C LEU A 326 10.91 -10.87 -17.61
N ASP A 327 11.39 -10.74 -18.85
CA ASP A 327 12.57 -9.94 -19.16
C ASP A 327 12.31 -8.42 -19.00
N VAL A 328 11.03 -7.99 -19.05
CA VAL A 328 10.63 -6.60 -18.80
C VAL A 328 10.35 -6.35 -17.31
N ILE A 329 9.53 -7.21 -16.68
CA ILE A 329 9.11 -6.99 -15.28
C ILE A 329 10.17 -7.41 -14.24
N GLY A 330 11.14 -8.19 -14.66
CA GLY A 330 12.19 -8.76 -13.80
C GLY A 330 11.87 -10.16 -13.28
N ARG A 331 12.88 -11.02 -13.39
CA ARG A 331 12.84 -12.38 -12.84
C ARG A 331 13.41 -12.38 -11.43
N ARG A 332 12.91 -13.27 -10.58
CA ARG A 332 13.66 -13.59 -9.36
C ARG A 332 15.00 -14.24 -9.73
N PRO A 333 16.11 -13.90 -9.05
CA PRO A 333 17.42 -14.52 -9.33
C PRO A 333 17.40 -16.04 -9.22
N GLN A 334 16.56 -16.56 -8.32
CA GLN A 334 16.26 -17.97 -8.12
C GLN A 334 14.77 -18.14 -7.86
N LEU A 335 14.22 -19.31 -8.18
CA LEU A 335 12.82 -19.62 -7.86
C LEU A 335 12.58 -19.51 -6.36
N ALA A 336 11.53 -18.78 -5.97
CA ALA A 336 11.22 -18.59 -4.57
C ALA A 336 10.92 -19.92 -3.87
N SER A 337 11.54 -20.12 -2.72
CA SER A 337 11.28 -21.24 -1.83
C SER A 337 9.95 -21.08 -1.09
N TRP A 338 9.43 -22.17 -0.52
CA TRP A 338 8.20 -22.12 0.28
C TRP A 338 8.27 -21.15 1.48
N PRO A 339 9.38 -21.08 2.27
CA PRO A 339 9.49 -20.08 3.32
C PRO A 339 9.39 -18.64 2.81
N GLN A 340 9.98 -18.32 1.66
CA GLN A 340 9.88 -17.00 1.04
C GLN A 340 8.45 -16.69 0.59
N LEU A 341 7.75 -17.63 -0.03
CA LEU A 341 6.34 -17.45 -0.41
C LEU A 341 5.43 -17.30 0.81
N LEU A 342 5.70 -18.01 1.91
CA LEU A 342 4.96 -17.86 3.15
C LEU A 342 5.20 -16.50 3.81
N ALA A 343 6.40 -15.94 3.69
CA ALA A 343 6.67 -14.57 4.15
C ALA A 343 5.88 -13.51 3.35
N GLU A 344 5.52 -13.79 2.10
CA GLU A 344 4.68 -12.93 1.25
C GLU A 344 3.17 -13.14 1.45
N ALA A 345 2.75 -14.08 2.32
CA ALA A 345 1.35 -14.46 2.49
C ALA A 345 0.45 -13.30 2.99
N GLU A 346 1.01 -12.36 3.78
CA GLU A 346 0.27 -11.16 4.20
C GLU A 346 -0.05 -10.27 2.99
N GLY A 347 0.91 -10.02 2.11
CA GLY A 347 0.70 -9.28 0.86
C GLY A 347 -0.34 -9.94 -0.04
N PHE A 348 -0.31 -11.27 -0.17
CA PHE A 348 -1.34 -12.05 -0.84
C PHE A 348 -2.73 -11.83 -0.24
N LYS A 349 -2.86 -11.92 1.09
CA LYS A 349 -4.12 -11.76 1.81
C LYS A 349 -4.70 -10.35 1.63
N ILE A 350 -3.92 -9.31 1.88
CA ILE A 350 -4.40 -7.93 1.77
C ILE A 350 -4.80 -7.57 0.34
N SER A 351 -4.05 -8.04 -0.67
CA SER A 351 -4.34 -7.78 -2.09
C SER A 351 -5.49 -8.63 -2.65
N PHE A 352 -5.95 -9.66 -1.94
CA PHE A 352 -7.20 -10.34 -2.27
C PHE A 352 -8.42 -9.53 -1.83
N TRP A 353 -8.35 -8.87 -0.65
CA TRP A 353 -9.49 -8.20 -0.06
C TRP A 353 -9.59 -6.71 -0.39
N ALA A 354 -8.52 -5.94 -0.19
CA ALA A 354 -8.60 -4.47 -0.23
C ALA A 354 -7.22 -3.80 -0.33
N LEU A 355 -6.55 -3.90 -1.47
CA LEU A 355 -5.30 -3.19 -1.75
C LEU A 355 -5.44 -2.42 -3.06
N PHE A 356 -5.42 -1.09 -2.98
CA PHE A 356 -5.76 -0.18 -4.05
C PHE A 356 -4.54 0.56 -4.60
N GLY A 357 -4.79 1.50 -5.50
CA GLY A 357 -3.73 2.23 -6.16
C GLY A 357 -2.86 1.32 -7.02
N ALA A 358 -1.63 1.71 -7.26
CA ALA A 358 -0.61 0.88 -7.88
C ALA A 358 -0.03 -0.15 -6.87
N VAL A 359 -0.92 -0.90 -6.18
CA VAL A 359 -0.60 -1.86 -5.10
C VAL A 359 0.06 -1.15 -3.90
N ASN A 360 -0.39 0.06 -3.57
CA ASN A 360 0.25 0.92 -2.57
C ASN A 360 -0.72 1.66 -1.63
N VAL A 361 -2.04 1.51 -1.80
CA VAL A 361 -3.06 2.14 -0.96
C VAL A 361 -3.78 1.08 -0.13
N LEU A 362 -3.52 1.05 1.17
CA LEU A 362 -4.11 0.10 2.12
C LEU A 362 -5.47 0.60 2.62
N ALA A 363 -6.40 -0.33 2.83
CA ALA A 363 -7.59 -0.07 3.62
C ALA A 363 -7.25 0.06 5.12
N GLU A 364 -8.19 0.55 5.92
CA GLU A 364 -8.05 0.59 7.37
C GLU A 364 -7.91 -0.84 7.95
N ALA A 365 -7.07 -1.02 8.98
CA ALA A 365 -6.72 -2.34 9.53
C ALA A 365 -7.93 -3.17 10.00
N TRP A 366 -9.02 -2.51 10.45
CA TRP A 366 -10.24 -3.23 10.88
C TRP A 366 -10.92 -3.97 9.73
N VAL A 367 -10.80 -3.48 8.49
CA VAL A 367 -11.37 -4.13 7.29
C VAL A 367 -10.76 -5.52 7.12
N TYR A 368 -9.44 -5.62 7.22
CA TYR A 368 -8.74 -6.91 7.11
C TYR A 368 -9.12 -7.85 8.24
N ARG A 369 -9.22 -7.35 9.49
CA ARG A 369 -9.63 -8.19 10.64
C ARG A 369 -11.02 -8.78 10.47
N VAL A 370 -11.96 -8.02 9.90
CA VAL A 370 -13.31 -8.53 9.59
C VAL A 370 -13.25 -9.65 8.56
N PHE A 371 -12.50 -9.46 7.46
CA PHE A 371 -12.36 -10.49 6.44
C PHE A 371 -11.58 -11.72 6.93
N ASP A 372 -10.57 -11.54 7.77
CA ASP A 372 -9.84 -12.64 8.41
C ASP A 372 -10.77 -13.48 9.27
N PHE A 373 -11.58 -12.85 10.12
CA PHE A 373 -12.57 -13.54 10.96
C PHE A 373 -13.56 -14.33 10.11
N LEU A 374 -14.15 -13.71 9.08
CA LEU A 374 -15.10 -14.38 8.20
C LEU A 374 -14.46 -15.53 7.42
N SER A 375 -13.20 -15.38 7.01
CA SER A 375 -12.44 -16.43 6.30
C SER A 375 -12.19 -17.64 7.20
N ILE A 376 -11.83 -17.41 8.46
CA ILE A 376 -11.66 -18.48 9.47
C ILE A 376 -13.00 -19.21 9.68
N VAL A 377 -14.08 -18.47 9.91
CA VAL A 377 -15.42 -19.06 10.13
C VAL A 377 -15.87 -19.88 8.91
N ALA A 378 -15.65 -19.33 7.68
CA ALA A 378 -15.99 -20.04 6.44
C ALA A 378 -15.15 -21.31 6.27
N THR A 379 -13.86 -21.26 6.52
CA THR A 379 -12.95 -22.42 6.40
C THR A 379 -13.32 -23.51 7.40
N LEU A 380 -13.53 -23.15 8.67
CA LEU A 380 -13.98 -24.11 9.70
C LEU A 380 -15.35 -24.72 9.34
N GLY A 381 -16.25 -23.92 8.77
CA GLY A 381 -17.55 -24.41 8.29
C GLY A 381 -17.43 -25.40 7.13
N LEU A 382 -16.52 -25.18 6.19
CA LEU A 382 -16.23 -26.14 5.11
C LEU A 382 -15.65 -27.44 5.67
N LEU A 383 -14.72 -27.35 6.62
CA LEU A 383 -14.16 -28.53 7.31
C LEU A 383 -15.25 -29.32 8.06
N PHE A 384 -16.14 -28.59 8.74
CA PHE A 384 -17.31 -29.21 9.40
C PHE A 384 -18.22 -29.94 8.41
N LEU A 385 -18.55 -29.32 7.26
CA LEU A 385 -19.33 -29.96 6.20
C LEU A 385 -18.64 -31.20 5.64
N ALA A 386 -17.32 -31.14 5.40
CA ALA A 386 -16.52 -32.26 4.94
C ALA A 386 -16.50 -33.41 5.96
N ALA A 387 -16.28 -33.11 7.26
CA ALA A 387 -16.30 -34.09 8.33
C ALA A 387 -17.67 -34.76 8.45
N ARG A 388 -18.75 -33.97 8.43
CA ARG A 388 -20.11 -34.47 8.45
C ARG A 388 -20.41 -35.40 7.26
N TRP A 389 -19.95 -35.06 6.07
CA TRP A 389 -20.11 -35.89 4.87
C TRP A 389 -19.35 -37.22 4.99
N LEU A 390 -18.11 -37.20 5.52
CA LEU A 390 -17.32 -38.41 5.76
C LEU A 390 -17.97 -39.36 6.80
N ILE A 391 -18.60 -38.82 7.86
CA ILE A 391 -19.24 -39.60 8.93
C ILE A 391 -20.58 -40.17 8.45
N GLN A 392 -21.36 -39.39 7.71
CA GLN A 392 -22.70 -39.75 7.28
C GLN A 392 -22.73 -40.62 6.01
N ARG A 393 -21.61 -41.29 5.61
CA ARG A 393 -21.48 -42.10 4.39
C ARG A 393 -22.87 -42.37 3.74
N PRO A 394 -23.13 -41.83 2.50
CA PRO A 394 -24.38 -42.15 1.84
C PRO A 394 -24.49 -43.70 1.65
N PRO A 395 -25.63 -44.31 1.78
CA PRO A 395 -25.78 -45.73 1.47
C PRO A 395 -25.34 -45.97 0.04
N SER A 396 -24.68 -47.12 -0.17
CA SER A 396 -24.16 -47.54 -1.48
C SER A 396 -25.27 -47.46 -2.54
N PRO A 397 -24.97 -47.08 -3.78
CA PRO A 397 -25.98 -46.99 -4.84
C PRO A 397 -26.31 -48.40 -5.42
N VAL A 398 -26.94 -49.22 -4.62
CA VAL A 398 -27.47 -50.48 -5.12
C VAL A 398 -28.95 -50.57 -4.75
N GLY A 399 -29.82 -50.40 -5.76
CA GLY A 399 -31.26 -50.68 -5.71
C GLY A 399 -32.16 -49.50 -5.47
N ASP A 400 -32.74 -48.90 -6.47
CA ASP A 400 -34.09 -48.98 -6.92
C ASP A 400 -34.39 -47.95 -8.00
N GLY A 401 -35.12 -48.38 -9.00
CA GLY A 401 -35.51 -47.59 -10.15
C GLY A 401 -36.55 -46.53 -9.77
N GLY A 402 -36.40 -45.39 -10.42
CA GLY A 402 -37.53 -44.46 -10.55
C GLY A 402 -37.62 -43.38 -9.51
N GLY A 403 -36.73 -42.40 -9.59
CA GLY A 403 -36.87 -41.10 -8.89
C GLY A 403 -35.70 -40.20 -9.20
N ARG A 404 -35.93 -39.05 -9.87
CA ARG A 404 -34.89 -38.00 -10.13
C ARG A 404 -34.52 -37.31 -8.82
N GLY A 405 -33.97 -38.07 -7.86
CA GLY A 405 -33.33 -37.53 -6.65
C GLY A 405 -31.86 -37.22 -6.96
N TRP A 406 -31.46 -35.99 -6.95
CA TRP A 406 -30.07 -35.59 -6.96
C TRP A 406 -29.39 -36.11 -5.68
N GLY A 407 -28.74 -37.26 -5.76
CA GLY A 407 -28.06 -37.89 -4.64
C GLY A 407 -26.87 -37.06 -4.13
N SER A 408 -26.57 -37.21 -2.85
CA SER A 408 -25.40 -36.59 -2.16
C SER A 408 -24.06 -36.81 -2.87
N ALA A 409 -23.91 -37.88 -3.61
CA ALA A 409 -22.73 -38.20 -4.43
C ALA A 409 -22.54 -37.20 -5.56
N THR A 410 -23.60 -36.77 -6.26
CA THR A 410 -23.51 -35.80 -7.37
C THR A 410 -23.10 -34.42 -6.87
N GLN A 411 -23.59 -33.98 -5.70
CA GLN A 411 -23.19 -32.69 -5.11
C GLN A 411 -21.73 -32.71 -4.66
N ALA A 412 -21.25 -33.81 -4.08
CA ALA A 412 -19.84 -33.94 -3.68
C ALA A 412 -18.89 -33.85 -4.88
N THR A 413 -19.24 -34.47 -6.01
CA THR A 413 -18.43 -34.41 -7.22
C THR A 413 -18.43 -33.03 -7.86
N LEU A 414 -19.54 -32.29 -7.82
CA LEU A 414 -19.58 -30.89 -8.27
C LEU A 414 -18.73 -29.96 -7.39
N LEU A 415 -18.73 -30.17 -6.07
CA LEU A 415 -17.84 -29.46 -5.15
C LEU A 415 -16.38 -29.82 -5.43
N ALA A 416 -16.05 -31.07 -5.67
CA ALA A 416 -14.70 -31.50 -6.06
C ALA A 416 -14.21 -30.80 -7.33
N MET A 417 -15.10 -30.51 -8.30
CA MET A 417 -14.74 -29.72 -9.49
C MET A 417 -14.42 -28.26 -9.17
N LEU A 418 -15.15 -27.64 -8.22
CA LEU A 418 -14.80 -26.29 -7.74
C LEU A 418 -13.41 -26.26 -7.09
N PHE A 419 -13.10 -27.27 -6.27
CA PHE A 419 -11.79 -27.42 -5.65
C PHE A 419 -10.70 -27.72 -6.68
N LEU A 420 -11.00 -28.54 -7.70
CA LEU A 420 -10.06 -28.78 -8.82
C LEU A 420 -9.74 -27.49 -9.55
N TRP A 421 -10.76 -26.69 -9.88
CA TRP A 421 -10.55 -25.38 -10.51
C TRP A 421 -9.72 -24.44 -9.65
N LEU A 422 -10.06 -24.33 -8.38
CA LEU A 422 -9.30 -23.53 -7.41
C LEU A 422 -7.85 -24.03 -7.31
N GLY A 423 -7.64 -25.34 -7.30
CA GLY A 423 -6.32 -25.98 -7.30
C GLY A 423 -5.50 -25.64 -8.54
N ILE A 424 -6.10 -25.73 -9.75
CA ILE A 424 -5.44 -25.36 -11.02
C ILE A 424 -4.98 -23.90 -10.99
N VAL A 425 -5.87 -22.99 -10.58
CA VAL A 425 -5.56 -21.55 -10.50
C VAL A 425 -4.49 -21.28 -9.43
N PHE A 426 -4.59 -21.94 -8.27
CA PHE A 426 -3.62 -21.78 -7.19
C PHE A 426 -2.22 -22.29 -7.57
N VAL A 427 -2.12 -23.45 -8.21
CA VAL A 427 -0.83 -23.97 -8.70
C VAL A 427 -0.21 -23.04 -9.74
N SER A 428 -1.03 -22.50 -10.66
CA SER A 428 -0.58 -21.52 -11.65
C SER A 428 -0.09 -20.22 -10.97
N PHE A 429 -0.80 -19.75 -9.95
CA PHE A 429 -0.41 -18.61 -9.13
C PHE A 429 0.92 -18.85 -8.40
N VAL A 430 1.08 -19.99 -7.71
CA VAL A 430 2.32 -20.36 -7.03
C VAL A 430 3.48 -20.38 -8.01
N ARG A 431 3.29 -21.02 -9.19
CA ARG A 431 4.34 -21.05 -10.21
C ARG A 431 4.74 -19.66 -10.70
N TRP A 432 3.77 -18.77 -10.90
CA TRP A 432 4.01 -17.39 -11.29
C TRP A 432 4.81 -16.64 -10.22
N THR A 433 4.38 -16.68 -8.95
CA THR A 433 5.06 -16.00 -7.84
C THR A 433 6.45 -16.55 -7.53
N GLN A 434 6.72 -17.82 -7.87
CA GLN A 434 8.07 -18.37 -7.81
C GLN A 434 9.03 -17.71 -8.82
N MET A 435 8.52 -17.28 -9.98
CA MET A 435 9.34 -16.70 -11.06
C MET A 435 9.55 -15.20 -10.93
N THR A 436 8.57 -14.47 -10.37
CA THR A 436 8.62 -13.00 -10.22
C THR A 436 7.98 -12.55 -8.91
N MET A 437 8.27 -11.30 -8.47
CA MET A 437 7.72 -10.72 -7.24
C MET A 437 6.31 -10.19 -7.48
N ALA A 438 5.31 -11.07 -7.56
CA ALA A 438 3.92 -10.73 -7.84
C ALA A 438 2.93 -11.53 -6.99
N SER A 439 3.15 -11.62 -5.68
CA SER A 439 2.30 -12.37 -4.75
C SER A 439 0.98 -11.63 -4.45
N GLN A 440 0.18 -11.38 -5.50
CA GLN A 440 -1.08 -10.64 -5.40
C GLN A 440 -2.28 -11.58 -5.40
N GLY A 441 -3.11 -11.54 -4.32
CA GLY A 441 -4.28 -12.39 -4.16
C GLY A 441 -5.36 -12.17 -5.23
N ARG A 442 -5.44 -10.97 -5.85
CA ARG A 442 -6.36 -10.68 -6.97
C ARG A 442 -6.17 -11.64 -8.17
N LEU A 443 -4.97 -12.21 -8.35
CA LEU A 443 -4.71 -13.17 -9.43
C LEU A 443 -5.52 -14.46 -9.30
N LEU A 444 -6.13 -14.73 -8.14
CA LEU A 444 -7.10 -15.82 -7.97
C LEU A 444 -8.52 -15.49 -8.44
N PHE A 445 -8.82 -14.26 -8.89
CA PHE A 445 -10.18 -13.87 -9.28
C PHE A 445 -10.74 -14.65 -10.47
N VAL A 446 -9.90 -15.25 -11.28
CA VAL A 446 -10.32 -16.23 -12.30
C VAL A 446 -11.12 -17.40 -11.67
N ALA A 447 -10.87 -17.70 -10.37
CA ALA A 447 -11.64 -18.69 -9.60
C ALA A 447 -12.67 -18.05 -8.64
N LEU A 448 -12.88 -16.73 -8.71
CA LEU A 448 -13.73 -16.00 -7.76
C LEU A 448 -15.15 -16.59 -7.61
N PRO A 449 -15.86 -17.02 -8.66
CA PRO A 449 -17.18 -17.68 -8.51
C PRO A 449 -17.13 -18.93 -7.61
N ALA A 450 -16.09 -19.75 -7.76
CA ALA A 450 -15.89 -20.94 -6.92
C ALA A 450 -15.57 -20.55 -5.49
N ILE A 451 -14.66 -19.58 -5.29
CA ILE A 451 -14.30 -19.06 -3.97
C ILE A 451 -15.52 -18.51 -3.25
N ALA A 452 -16.32 -17.66 -3.90
CA ALA A 452 -17.50 -17.04 -3.29
C ALA A 452 -18.57 -18.04 -2.88
N ILE A 453 -18.80 -19.07 -3.71
CA ILE A 453 -19.75 -20.15 -3.40
C ILE A 453 -19.25 -20.97 -2.21
N LEU A 454 -17.98 -21.40 -2.21
CA LEU A 454 -17.41 -22.18 -1.11
C LEU A 454 -17.36 -21.35 0.18
N PHE A 455 -16.93 -20.08 0.11
CA PHE A 455 -16.89 -19.18 1.24
C PHE A 455 -18.27 -19.03 1.90
N PHE A 456 -19.30 -18.72 1.09
CA PHE A 456 -20.65 -18.55 1.63
C PHE A 456 -21.27 -19.87 2.11
N ALA A 457 -21.00 -20.99 1.45
CA ALA A 457 -21.41 -22.31 1.93
C ALA A 457 -20.79 -22.64 3.30
N GLY A 458 -19.51 -22.31 3.49
CA GLY A 458 -18.84 -22.45 4.79
C GLY A 458 -19.47 -21.57 5.89
N LEU A 459 -19.73 -20.29 5.60
CA LEU A 459 -20.38 -19.40 6.57
C LEU A 459 -21.76 -19.93 7.01
N THR A 460 -22.51 -20.54 6.09
CA THR A 460 -23.87 -21.06 6.38
C THR A 460 -23.89 -22.48 6.97
N ALA A 461 -22.73 -23.14 7.04
CA ALA A 461 -22.63 -24.48 7.63
C ALA A 461 -23.05 -24.56 9.10
N TRP A 462 -22.95 -23.45 9.83
CA TRP A 462 -23.22 -23.32 11.27
C TRP A 462 -24.67 -23.06 11.62
N VAL A 463 -25.52 -22.76 10.63
CA VAL A 463 -26.91 -22.35 10.87
C VAL A 463 -27.92 -23.29 10.15
N PRO A 464 -29.12 -23.51 10.74
CA PRO A 464 -30.16 -24.21 10.03
C PRO A 464 -30.54 -23.53 8.71
N ARG A 465 -30.88 -24.32 7.68
CA ARG A 465 -31.19 -23.84 6.32
C ARG A 465 -32.24 -22.70 6.28
N ARG A 466 -33.18 -22.67 7.21
CA ARG A 466 -34.19 -21.60 7.31
C ARG A 466 -33.59 -20.21 7.55
N PHE A 467 -32.41 -20.12 8.12
CA PHE A 467 -31.72 -18.85 8.41
C PHE A 467 -30.70 -18.45 7.33
N THR A 468 -30.45 -19.27 6.30
CA THR A 468 -29.50 -18.95 5.22
C THR A 468 -29.83 -17.61 4.57
N GLY A 469 -31.11 -17.24 4.42
CA GLY A 469 -31.53 -15.96 3.87
C GLY A 469 -31.15 -14.76 4.75
N VAL A 470 -31.22 -14.92 6.08
CA VAL A 470 -30.81 -13.88 7.04
C VAL A 470 -29.29 -13.70 6.98
N VAL A 471 -28.54 -14.81 6.97
CA VAL A 471 -27.08 -14.77 6.82
C VAL A 471 -26.67 -14.09 5.50
N ALA A 472 -27.35 -14.42 4.39
CA ALA A 472 -27.12 -13.81 3.09
C ALA A 472 -27.34 -12.28 3.12
N ALA A 473 -28.42 -11.84 3.78
CA ALA A 473 -28.71 -10.42 3.93
C ALA A 473 -27.68 -9.70 4.80
N LEU A 474 -27.30 -10.28 5.95
CA LEU A 474 -26.33 -9.69 6.88
C LEU A 474 -24.91 -9.63 6.26
N VAL A 475 -24.44 -10.74 5.69
CA VAL A 475 -23.12 -10.78 5.03
C VAL A 475 -23.09 -9.86 3.81
N GLY A 476 -24.14 -9.90 2.98
CA GLY A 476 -24.25 -9.02 1.82
C GLY A 476 -24.27 -7.54 2.20
N ALA A 477 -25.01 -7.16 3.25
CA ALA A 477 -25.04 -5.80 3.77
C ALA A 477 -23.68 -5.38 4.35
N LEU A 478 -23.03 -6.25 5.12
CA LEU A 478 -21.70 -5.98 5.69
C LEU A 478 -20.66 -5.72 4.57
N PHE A 479 -20.58 -6.61 3.57
CA PHE A 479 -19.67 -6.45 2.43
C PHE A 479 -19.99 -5.19 1.64
N PHE A 480 -21.27 -4.90 1.38
CA PHE A 480 -21.72 -3.69 0.69
C PHE A 480 -21.29 -2.42 1.44
N VAL A 481 -21.49 -2.37 2.77
CA VAL A 481 -21.14 -1.20 3.59
C VAL A 481 -19.62 -0.99 3.59
N ILE A 482 -18.83 -2.06 3.80
CA ILE A 482 -17.38 -1.97 3.72
C ILE A 482 -16.96 -1.44 2.34
N ALA A 483 -17.47 -2.02 1.26
CA ALA A 483 -17.17 -1.62 -0.10
C ALA A 483 -17.58 -0.16 -0.39
N ALA A 484 -18.71 0.30 0.14
CA ALA A 484 -19.19 1.68 -0.05
C ALA A 484 -18.35 2.72 0.71
N LEU A 485 -17.70 2.35 1.82
CA LEU A 485 -16.84 3.24 2.60
C LEU A 485 -15.47 3.47 1.95
N ILE A 486 -14.92 2.48 1.25
CA ILE A 486 -13.56 2.49 0.68
C ILE A 486 -13.30 3.67 -0.26
N PRO A 487 -14.16 3.99 -1.28
CA PRO A 487 -13.90 5.10 -2.17
C PRO A 487 -13.70 6.43 -1.43
N CYS A 488 -14.55 6.71 -0.43
CA CYS A 488 -14.51 7.99 0.29
C CYS A 488 -13.47 8.04 1.41
N ARG A 489 -13.19 6.90 2.08
CA ARG A 489 -12.29 6.89 3.24
C ARG A 489 -10.86 6.45 2.92
N THR A 490 -10.66 5.76 1.81
CA THR A 490 -9.36 5.17 1.46
C THR A 490 -8.83 5.72 0.15
N ILE A 491 -9.59 5.60 -0.95
CA ILE A 491 -9.09 5.95 -2.29
C ILE A 491 -9.02 7.47 -2.47
N ALA A 492 -10.13 8.20 -2.28
CA ALA A 492 -10.16 9.64 -2.48
C ALA A 492 -9.15 10.40 -1.61
N PRO A 493 -8.96 10.09 -0.31
CA PRO A 493 -7.94 10.76 0.49
C PRO A 493 -6.50 10.48 0.06
N ALA A 494 -6.23 9.27 -0.50
CA ALA A 494 -4.89 8.90 -0.94
C ALA A 494 -4.40 9.71 -2.15
N TYR A 495 -5.33 10.27 -2.94
CA TYR A 495 -5.06 11.07 -4.14
C TYR A 495 -5.58 12.51 -4.02
N ALA A 496 -5.95 12.94 -2.80
CA ALA A 496 -6.40 14.30 -2.58
C ALA A 496 -5.29 15.29 -2.94
N ARG A 497 -5.64 16.30 -3.73
CA ARG A 497 -4.72 17.41 -4.02
C ARG A 497 -4.43 18.15 -2.71
N PRO A 498 -3.19 18.58 -2.47
CA PRO A 498 -2.88 19.36 -1.28
C PRO A 498 -3.65 20.68 -1.28
N THR A 499 -3.95 21.18 -0.09
CA THR A 499 -4.57 22.50 0.06
C THR A 499 -3.52 23.56 -0.19
N VAL A 500 -3.73 24.36 -1.24
CA VAL A 500 -2.94 25.55 -1.53
C VAL A 500 -3.65 26.75 -0.96
N LEU A 501 -2.95 27.54 -0.12
CA LEU A 501 -3.44 28.76 0.47
C LEU A 501 -2.93 29.96 -0.30
N THR A 502 -3.68 31.05 -0.32
CA THR A 502 -3.23 32.34 -0.90
C THR A 502 -2.47 33.21 0.12
N SER A 503 -2.59 32.90 1.39
CA SER A 503 -1.86 33.54 2.49
C SER A 503 -1.90 32.69 3.75
N ILE A 504 -0.94 32.87 4.62
CA ILE A 504 -0.89 32.27 5.95
C ILE A 504 -0.44 33.34 6.97
N ASP A 505 -0.99 33.28 8.18
CA ASP A 505 -0.43 34.06 9.30
C ASP A 505 0.83 33.34 9.78
N GLU A 506 1.98 33.89 9.46
CA GLU A 506 3.28 33.30 9.84
C GLU A 506 3.46 33.19 11.36
N ALA A 507 2.69 33.97 12.18
CA ALA A 507 2.74 33.83 13.62
C ALA A 507 2.20 32.46 14.10
N THR A 508 1.42 31.77 13.27
CA THR A 508 0.90 30.43 13.58
C THR A 508 1.88 29.29 13.24
N ILE A 509 2.97 29.60 12.55
CA ILE A 509 3.99 28.60 12.20
C ILE A 509 4.85 28.30 13.43
N PRO A 510 4.93 27.05 13.88
CA PRO A 510 5.63 26.67 15.12
C PRO A 510 7.12 27.04 15.13
N GLN A 511 7.81 26.80 14.00
CA GLN A 511 9.22 27.16 13.83
C GLN A 511 9.35 27.93 12.51
N ARG A 512 9.64 29.24 12.63
CA ARG A 512 9.86 30.10 11.48
C ARG A 512 11.31 30.02 11.00
N VAL A 513 11.47 29.87 9.70
CA VAL A 513 12.74 29.98 9.01
C VAL A 513 12.49 30.74 7.70
N HIS A 514 13.51 31.36 7.15
CA HIS A 514 13.43 32.04 5.87
C HIS A 514 14.59 31.56 5.04
N VAL A 515 14.34 30.56 4.21
CA VAL A 515 15.33 30.00 3.28
C VAL A 515 14.76 30.05 1.87
N THR A 516 15.41 30.78 0.98
CA THR A 516 15.03 30.85 -0.44
C THR A 516 15.80 29.84 -1.27
N TYR A 517 15.17 29.31 -2.29
CA TYR A 517 15.72 28.32 -3.22
C TYR A 517 15.56 28.84 -4.64
N GLY A 518 16.72 29.13 -5.30
CA GLY A 518 16.76 29.61 -6.68
C GLY A 518 15.93 30.86 -6.96
N ASP A 519 15.70 31.72 -5.96
CA ASP A 519 14.84 32.92 -6.00
C ASP A 519 13.38 32.66 -6.43
N GLN A 520 12.97 31.39 -6.47
CA GLN A 520 11.67 30.97 -6.98
C GLN A 520 10.76 30.38 -5.88
N ALA A 521 11.36 29.79 -4.84
CA ALA A 521 10.63 29.20 -3.72
C ALA A 521 11.24 29.63 -2.39
N GLU A 522 10.40 29.82 -1.38
CA GLU A 522 10.82 30.14 -0.01
C GLU A 522 10.23 29.11 0.95
N LEU A 523 11.05 28.56 1.82
CA LEU A 523 10.62 27.85 3.01
C LEU A 523 10.44 28.85 4.14
N ILE A 524 9.18 29.14 4.54
CA ILE A 524 8.85 30.13 5.58
C ILE A 524 8.82 29.54 6.97
N GLY A 525 8.83 28.20 7.08
CA GLY A 525 8.90 27.55 8.37
C GLY A 525 8.63 26.04 8.32
N TYR A 526 8.67 25.42 9.48
CA TYR A 526 8.40 24.00 9.66
C TYR A 526 7.74 23.68 10.99
N ALA A 527 7.19 22.47 11.12
CA ALA A 527 6.73 21.89 12.38
C ALA A 527 7.18 20.42 12.48
N LEU A 528 7.41 19.98 13.71
CA LEU A 528 7.68 18.57 14.03
C LEU A 528 6.55 18.07 14.92
N ASP A 529 6.11 16.82 14.70
CA ASP A 529 5.12 16.16 15.57
C ASP A 529 5.73 15.71 16.90
N SER A 530 7.06 15.57 16.95
CA SER A 530 7.81 15.26 18.16
C SER A 530 9.18 15.94 18.15
N GLN A 531 9.66 16.36 19.31
CA GLN A 531 11.04 16.84 19.47
C GLN A 531 12.04 15.70 19.68
N ALA A 532 11.56 14.44 19.84
CA ALA A 532 12.38 13.26 20.01
C ALA A 532 11.81 12.07 19.24
N VAL A 533 12.70 11.30 18.60
CA VAL A 533 12.35 10.12 17.80
C VAL A 533 13.36 9.01 18.05
N ARG A 534 12.93 7.74 18.01
CA ARG A 534 13.81 6.57 18.24
C ARG A 534 14.21 5.90 16.93
N PRO A 535 15.34 5.16 16.92
CA PRO A 535 15.68 4.29 15.80
C PRO A 535 14.52 3.33 15.45
N GLY A 536 14.20 3.23 14.15
CA GLY A 536 13.09 2.43 13.63
C GLY A 536 11.72 3.13 13.65
N GLU A 537 11.57 4.28 14.31
CA GLU A 537 10.37 5.12 14.23
C GLU A 537 10.45 6.09 13.04
N ALA A 538 9.41 6.88 12.83
CA ALA A 538 9.37 7.95 11.84
C ALA A 538 9.05 9.30 12.50
N LEU A 539 9.74 10.35 12.03
CA LEU A 539 9.49 11.74 12.42
C LEU A 539 8.61 12.40 11.35
N ARG A 540 7.52 13.03 11.74
CA ARG A 540 6.70 13.85 10.85
C ARG A 540 7.25 15.27 10.81
N VAL A 541 7.66 15.67 9.60
CA VAL A 541 8.13 17.02 9.29
C VAL A 541 7.09 17.70 8.41
N THR A 542 6.49 18.79 8.89
CA THR A 542 5.58 19.65 8.11
C THR A 542 6.34 20.86 7.64
N LEU A 543 6.32 21.15 6.37
CA LEU A 543 7.00 22.25 5.71
C LEU A 543 5.98 23.28 5.23
N TYR A 544 6.32 24.55 5.36
CA TYR A 544 5.50 25.67 4.91
C TYR A 544 6.24 26.39 3.79
N TRP A 545 5.80 26.15 2.55
CA TRP A 545 6.41 26.69 1.34
C TRP A 545 5.64 27.90 0.83
N ARG A 546 6.35 28.89 0.27
CA ARG A 546 5.80 30.00 -0.49
C ARG A 546 6.42 30.02 -1.88
N ALA A 547 5.61 30.05 -2.93
CA ALA A 547 6.07 30.28 -4.29
C ALA A 547 6.35 31.78 -4.51
N LEU A 548 7.57 32.13 -4.90
CA LEU A 548 7.97 33.51 -5.20
C LEU A 548 7.83 33.84 -6.67
N ALA A 549 8.16 32.90 -7.54
CA ALA A 549 8.10 33.02 -9.00
C ALA A 549 7.70 31.67 -9.62
N PRO A 550 7.28 31.64 -10.89
CA PRO A 550 7.01 30.39 -11.59
C PRO A 550 8.27 29.54 -11.69
N LEU A 551 8.13 28.22 -11.45
CA LEU A 551 9.20 27.25 -11.62
C LEU A 551 9.06 26.56 -12.97
N ASP A 552 10.16 26.47 -13.70
CA ASP A 552 10.23 25.91 -15.06
C ASP A 552 10.34 24.39 -15.10
N LYS A 553 10.74 23.77 -13.96
CA LYS A 553 10.97 22.33 -13.80
C LYS A 553 10.20 21.75 -12.62
N ASP A 554 10.08 20.43 -12.62
CA ASP A 554 9.58 19.68 -11.47
C ASP A 554 10.75 19.33 -10.55
N TYR A 555 11.00 20.23 -9.60
CA TYR A 555 12.04 19.98 -8.59
C TYR A 555 11.54 18.97 -7.57
N SER A 556 12.45 18.06 -7.22
CA SER A 556 12.23 17.12 -6.12
C SER A 556 12.63 17.76 -4.81
N LEU A 557 11.77 17.63 -3.81
CA LEU A 557 12.07 17.93 -2.43
C LEU A 557 12.90 16.79 -1.84
N TYR A 558 13.92 17.12 -1.03
CA TYR A 558 14.55 16.18 -0.13
C TYR A 558 14.48 16.68 1.31
N ILE A 559 14.30 15.73 2.25
CA ILE A 559 14.46 15.92 3.68
C ILE A 559 15.47 14.89 4.14
N HIS A 560 16.63 15.35 4.61
CA HIS A 560 17.66 14.52 5.20
C HIS A 560 17.70 14.73 6.71
N LEU A 561 17.87 13.66 7.46
CA LEU A 561 18.16 13.70 8.88
C LEU A 561 19.58 13.18 9.11
N PHE A 562 20.43 14.06 9.65
CA PHE A 562 21.80 13.74 10.00
C PHE A 562 21.93 13.54 11.51
N GLY A 563 22.43 12.37 11.91
CA GLY A 563 22.70 12.02 13.32
C GLY A 563 24.16 12.16 13.70
N TRP A 564 24.65 11.22 14.48
CA TRP A 564 26.00 11.18 15.01
C TRP A 564 27.07 11.36 13.91
N ASN A 565 28.01 12.28 14.15
CA ASN A 565 29.11 12.63 13.23
C ASN A 565 28.63 12.97 11.79
N GLY A 566 27.42 13.52 11.65
CA GLY A 566 26.88 13.89 10.33
C GLY A 566 26.43 12.67 9.49
N GLN A 567 26.32 11.50 10.07
CA GLN A 567 25.79 10.34 9.36
C GLN A 567 24.31 10.54 9.01
N ARG A 568 23.93 10.35 7.75
CA ARG A 568 22.53 10.39 7.33
C ARG A 568 21.79 9.16 7.88
N VAL A 569 20.86 9.40 8.79
CA VAL A 569 20.06 8.38 9.50
C VAL A 569 18.61 8.34 9.05
N GLY A 570 18.16 9.32 8.26
CA GLY A 570 16.84 9.37 7.67
C GLY A 570 16.84 10.15 6.37
N GLN A 571 15.94 9.77 5.44
CA GLN A 571 15.77 10.45 4.16
C GLN A 571 14.34 10.32 3.67
N ARG A 572 13.86 11.41 3.03
CA ARG A 572 12.61 11.43 2.28
C ARG A 572 12.79 12.26 1.02
N ASP A 573 12.48 11.66 -0.13
CA ASP A 573 12.41 12.34 -1.42
C ASP A 573 10.97 12.28 -1.95
N SER A 574 10.50 13.38 -2.54
CA SER A 574 9.14 13.50 -3.07
C SER A 574 9.04 14.67 -4.03
N TYR A 575 8.03 14.65 -4.92
CA TYR A 575 7.49 15.93 -5.35
C TYR A 575 6.70 16.57 -4.19
N PRO A 576 6.62 17.91 -4.10
CA PRO A 576 5.75 18.59 -3.15
C PRO A 576 4.31 18.10 -3.23
N GLY A 577 3.55 18.26 -2.13
CA GLY A 577 2.21 17.72 -2.02
C GLY A 577 2.17 16.20 -1.86
N GLY A 578 3.22 15.61 -1.25
CA GLY A 578 3.32 14.17 -1.11
C GLY A 578 3.38 13.41 -2.45
N GLY A 579 3.87 14.08 -3.52
CA GLY A 579 3.92 13.58 -4.89
C GLY A 579 2.87 14.17 -5.84
N ALA A 580 1.86 14.87 -5.31
CA ALA A 580 0.69 15.30 -6.09
C ALA A 580 0.76 16.74 -6.62
N TYR A 581 1.73 17.56 -6.15
CA TYR A 581 1.81 18.97 -6.51
C TYR A 581 3.22 19.42 -6.86
N PRO A 582 3.79 18.95 -8.01
CA PRO A 582 5.14 19.31 -8.45
C PRO A 582 5.27 20.81 -8.66
N THR A 583 6.49 21.33 -8.59
CA THR A 583 6.79 22.76 -8.55
C THR A 583 6.34 23.54 -9.78
N ARG A 584 6.23 22.92 -10.97
CA ARG A 584 5.65 23.57 -12.15
C ARG A 584 4.18 23.98 -12.00
N LEU A 585 3.45 23.41 -11.05
CA LEU A 585 2.05 23.77 -10.77
C LEU A 585 1.95 25.00 -9.84
N TRP A 586 3.03 25.39 -9.18
CA TRP A 586 3.02 26.49 -8.23
C TRP A 586 2.81 27.83 -8.93
N GLN A 587 1.97 28.66 -8.35
CA GLN A 587 1.74 30.03 -8.80
C GLN A 587 2.36 31.02 -7.82
N PRO A 588 2.91 32.16 -8.27
CA PRO A 588 3.43 33.18 -7.35
C PRO A 588 2.42 33.57 -6.31
N GLY A 589 2.81 33.50 -5.03
CA GLY A 589 1.97 33.76 -3.87
C GLY A 589 1.29 32.53 -3.30
N ASP A 590 1.33 31.36 -3.96
CA ASP A 590 0.84 30.11 -3.38
C ASP A 590 1.60 29.77 -2.09
N VAL A 591 0.85 29.35 -1.07
CA VAL A 591 1.41 28.81 0.17
C VAL A 591 0.97 27.35 0.29
N LEU A 592 1.95 26.44 0.29
CA LEU A 592 1.74 25.01 0.43
C LEU A 592 2.15 24.55 1.83
N VAL A 593 1.23 23.89 2.54
CA VAL A 593 1.51 23.21 3.82
C VAL A 593 1.60 21.73 3.55
N ASP A 594 2.77 21.15 3.73
CA ASP A 594 3.09 19.81 3.27
C ASP A 594 3.79 18.98 4.34
N SER A 595 3.31 17.76 4.59
CA SER A 595 3.79 16.92 5.69
C SER A 595 4.38 15.61 5.17
N TYR A 596 5.53 15.25 5.73
CA TYR A 596 6.29 14.06 5.34
C TYR A 596 6.70 13.23 6.54
N LEU A 597 6.63 11.91 6.44
CA LEU A 597 7.24 10.99 7.40
C LEU A 597 8.66 10.66 6.95
N VAL A 598 9.63 10.91 7.82
CA VAL A 598 11.04 10.56 7.64
C VAL A 598 11.35 9.37 8.53
N SER A 599 11.52 8.19 7.96
CA SER A 599 11.87 6.98 8.71
C SER A 599 13.32 7.05 9.20
N ILE A 600 13.53 6.73 10.48
CA ILE A 600 14.84 6.73 11.11
C ILE A 600 15.46 5.34 11.02
N SER A 601 16.71 5.27 10.61
CA SER A 601 17.45 4.00 10.53
C SER A 601 17.42 3.27 11.89
N PRO A 602 17.09 1.97 11.92
CA PRO A 602 17.19 1.16 13.14
C PRO A 602 18.60 1.10 13.74
N THR A 603 19.61 1.42 12.93
CA THR A 603 21.03 1.41 13.34
C THR A 603 21.58 2.79 13.68
N ALA A 604 20.71 3.81 13.81
CA ALA A 604 21.13 5.15 14.18
C ALA A 604 21.79 5.15 15.58
N THR A 605 22.94 5.84 15.70
CA THR A 605 23.62 5.99 16.99
C THR A 605 22.85 6.96 17.89
N VAL A 606 22.51 6.48 19.10
CA VAL A 606 21.70 7.24 20.08
C VAL A 606 22.30 7.12 21.50
N PRO A 607 22.06 8.09 22.38
CA PRO A 607 21.39 9.36 22.11
C PRO A 607 22.27 10.29 21.27
N SER A 608 21.63 11.09 20.39
CA SER A 608 22.37 12.09 19.61
C SER A 608 21.44 13.20 19.10
N ARG A 609 22.05 14.24 18.56
CA ARG A 609 21.38 15.30 17.81
C ARG A 609 21.01 14.80 16.43
N GLY A 610 19.76 15.03 16.00
CA GLY A 610 19.31 14.89 14.62
C GLY A 610 19.22 16.29 13.97
N LEU A 611 19.96 16.55 12.90
CA LEU A 611 19.89 17.78 12.11
C LEU A 611 19.01 17.56 10.89
N ILE A 612 18.05 18.46 10.67
CA ILE A 612 17.07 18.38 9.58
C ILE A 612 17.51 19.32 8.46
N GLU A 613 17.96 18.75 7.33
CA GLU A 613 18.27 19.46 6.10
C GLU A 613 17.10 19.32 5.12
N VAL A 614 16.69 20.43 4.51
CA VAL A 614 15.61 20.45 3.51
C VAL A 614 16.10 21.19 2.27
N GLY A 615 15.75 20.69 1.08
CA GLY A 615 16.07 21.42 -0.14
C GLY A 615 15.30 20.89 -1.34
N LEU A 616 15.57 21.57 -2.48
CA LEU A 616 15.01 21.23 -3.79
C LEU A 616 16.15 20.87 -4.73
N TYR A 617 15.95 19.87 -5.61
CA TYR A 617 16.93 19.44 -6.58
C TYR A 617 16.28 19.02 -7.90
N ASP A 618 17.00 19.22 -9.01
CA ASP A 618 16.63 18.66 -10.31
C ASP A 618 17.03 17.18 -10.35
N ARG A 619 16.03 16.29 -10.44
CA ARG A 619 16.27 14.84 -10.45
C ARG A 619 17.08 14.37 -11.67
N ALA A 620 17.00 15.06 -12.79
CA ALA A 620 17.70 14.64 -14.01
C ALA A 620 19.22 14.91 -13.93
N THR A 621 19.61 16.02 -13.31
CA THR A 621 21.01 16.43 -13.15
C THR A 621 21.56 16.15 -11.77
N MET A 622 20.69 15.89 -10.77
CA MET A 622 21.00 15.81 -9.35
C MET A 622 21.54 17.12 -8.75
N GLU A 623 21.42 18.23 -9.46
CA GLU A 623 21.84 19.56 -9.00
C GLU A 623 20.82 20.13 -8.01
N ARG A 624 21.31 20.60 -6.87
CA ARG A 624 20.50 21.30 -5.87
C ARG A 624 20.24 22.74 -6.30
N LEU A 625 19.05 23.26 -6.03
CA LEU A 625 18.81 24.68 -6.17
C LEU A 625 19.68 25.43 -5.14
N PRO A 626 20.36 26.51 -5.57
CA PRO A 626 21.07 27.39 -4.65
C PRO A 626 20.15 27.87 -3.54
N SER A 627 20.61 27.82 -2.31
CA SER A 627 19.83 28.27 -1.14
C SER A 627 20.48 29.46 -0.46
N HIS A 628 19.66 30.41 0.04
CA HIS A 628 20.07 31.60 0.74
C HIS A 628 19.27 31.76 2.04
N ASP A 629 19.90 32.31 3.08
CA ASP A 629 19.21 32.66 4.32
C ASP A 629 18.37 33.94 4.14
N GLY A 630 17.60 34.27 5.20
CA GLY A 630 16.75 35.47 5.20
C GLY A 630 17.53 36.82 5.04
N ALA A 631 18.86 36.80 5.11
CA ALA A 631 19.73 37.93 4.82
C ALA A 631 20.34 37.88 3.40
N GLY A 632 19.97 36.88 2.58
CA GLY A 632 20.47 36.68 1.22
C GLY A 632 21.87 36.06 1.14
N ARG A 633 22.41 35.50 2.23
CA ARG A 633 23.71 34.84 2.24
C ARG A 633 23.58 33.39 1.77
N PRO A 634 24.46 32.90 0.92
CA PRO A 634 24.39 31.52 0.42
C PRO A 634 24.56 30.50 1.54
N ILE A 635 23.78 29.41 1.46
CA ILE A 635 23.82 28.27 2.39
C ILE A 635 24.08 27.01 1.57
N ASP A 636 25.20 26.33 1.82
CA ASP A 636 25.50 25.06 1.13
C ASP A 636 24.63 23.89 1.60
N SER A 637 24.26 23.88 2.89
CA SER A 637 23.46 22.83 3.52
C SER A 637 22.39 23.50 4.39
N PRO A 638 21.15 23.65 3.89
CA PRO A 638 20.08 24.36 4.59
C PRO A 638 19.52 23.52 5.73
N ILE A 639 20.20 23.56 6.88
CA ILE A 639 19.71 22.97 8.13
C ILE A 639 18.63 23.88 8.70
N ILE A 640 17.38 23.40 8.66
CA ILE A 640 16.23 24.16 9.13
C ILE A 640 15.95 23.99 10.62
N GLY A 641 16.43 22.90 11.23
CA GLY A 641 16.15 22.60 12.62
C GLY A 641 16.84 21.35 13.14
N ARG A 642 16.48 20.99 14.36
CA ARG A 642 17.05 19.83 15.06
C ARG A 642 15.98 19.07 15.87
N CYS A 643 16.24 17.79 16.13
CA CYS A 643 15.48 16.94 17.04
C CYS A 643 16.44 16.06 17.86
N LYS A 644 15.92 15.41 18.89
CA LYS A 644 16.64 14.40 19.67
C LYS A 644 16.46 13.02 19.00
N LEU A 645 17.55 12.33 18.70
CA LEU A 645 17.55 10.90 18.46
C LEU A 645 17.67 10.20 19.81
N ALA A 646 16.54 9.68 20.31
CA ALA A 646 16.41 9.18 21.67
C ALA A 646 16.82 7.70 21.78
N ALA A 647 17.55 7.38 22.85
CA ALA A 647 17.83 5.98 23.18
C ALA A 647 16.54 5.25 23.62
N THR A 648 16.43 3.97 23.27
CA THR A 648 15.53 3.05 23.97
C THR A 648 16.10 2.88 25.37
N ALA A 649 15.27 2.99 26.43
CA ALA A 649 15.72 3.02 27.84
C ALA A 649 16.95 2.14 28.11
N SER A 650 18.08 2.76 28.32
CA SER A 650 19.31 2.07 28.75
C SER A 650 19.45 2.18 30.27
N PRO A 651 19.95 1.17 30.97
CA PRO A 651 20.30 1.34 32.37
C PRO A 651 21.33 2.48 32.51
N ALA A 652 21.21 3.24 33.61
CA ALA A 652 22.17 4.30 33.89
C ALA A 652 23.60 3.76 33.81
N PRO A 653 24.55 4.49 33.18
CA PRO A 653 25.92 4.01 33.06
C PRO A 653 26.54 3.81 34.47
N SER A 654 27.34 2.77 34.63
CA SER A 654 28.17 2.59 35.85
C SER A 654 29.13 3.77 35.93
N VAL A 655 29.15 4.42 37.10
CA VAL A 655 29.98 5.59 37.35
C VAL A 655 31.15 5.21 38.24
N PRO A 656 32.39 5.13 37.73
CA PRO A 656 33.53 4.60 38.46
C PRO A 656 33.95 5.43 39.69
N HIS A 657 34.13 6.75 39.51
CA HIS A 657 34.41 7.69 40.61
C HIS A 657 33.18 8.57 40.85
N ALA A 658 32.27 8.07 41.70
CA ALA A 658 31.03 8.77 41.98
C ALA A 658 31.29 10.06 42.78
N VAL A 659 30.73 11.15 42.30
CA VAL A 659 30.71 12.50 42.96
C VAL A 659 29.32 13.07 42.85
N ASP A 660 29.01 14.19 43.52
CA ASP A 660 27.72 14.89 43.39
C ASP A 660 27.96 16.37 43.51
N TYR A 661 28.32 17.01 42.38
CA TYR A 661 28.54 18.45 42.31
C TYR A 661 27.52 19.04 41.34
N ARG A 662 26.80 20.03 41.79
CA ARG A 662 25.80 20.75 40.98
C ARG A 662 26.43 21.95 40.29
N LEU A 663 26.08 22.14 39.01
CA LEU A 663 26.48 23.25 38.17
C LEU A 663 25.23 24.05 37.85
N GLY A 664 24.98 25.12 38.62
CA GLY A 664 23.72 25.82 38.64
C GLY A 664 22.54 24.91 38.99
N GLU A 665 21.36 25.23 38.46
CA GLU A 665 20.14 24.40 38.54
C GLU A 665 20.01 23.43 37.35
N GLN A 666 21.00 23.46 36.44
CA GLN A 666 20.91 22.81 35.14
C GLN A 666 21.47 21.39 35.10
N ALA A 667 22.66 21.20 35.67
CA ALA A 667 23.36 19.92 35.57
C ALA A 667 24.09 19.57 36.87
N ALA A 668 24.42 18.30 37.04
CA ALA A 668 25.34 17.80 38.06
C ALA A 668 26.42 16.91 37.42
N LEU A 669 27.66 17.06 37.90
CA LEU A 669 28.71 16.05 37.67
C LEU A 669 28.52 14.95 38.72
N VAL A 670 28.14 13.74 38.23
CA VAL A 670 27.86 12.58 39.10
C VAL A 670 29.02 11.59 39.15
N GLY A 671 30.02 11.79 38.31
CA GLY A 671 31.26 11.05 38.36
C GLY A 671 32.22 11.33 37.22
N TYR A 672 33.39 10.80 37.31
CA TYR A 672 34.42 10.94 36.29
C TYR A 672 35.39 9.75 36.28
N GLU A 673 36.19 9.65 35.23
CA GLU A 673 37.25 8.63 35.02
C GLU A 673 38.40 9.29 34.28
N VAL A 674 39.64 9.06 34.70
CA VAL A 674 40.84 9.61 34.07
C VAL A 674 41.73 8.43 33.63
N ASN A 675 42.10 8.33 32.35
CA ASN A 675 42.91 7.24 31.80
C ASN A 675 42.48 5.81 32.20
N GLY A 676 41.14 5.59 32.35
CA GLY A 676 40.60 4.30 32.83
C GLY A 676 40.72 4.03 34.31
N GLY A 677 41.03 5.07 35.14
CA GLY A 677 41.20 4.98 36.59
C GLY A 677 41.13 6.34 37.27
N SER A 678 42.10 6.63 38.16
CA SER A 678 42.25 7.90 38.84
C SER A 678 43.20 8.85 38.13
N VAL A 679 43.21 10.12 38.55
CA VAL A 679 44.10 11.16 38.04
C VAL A 679 45.56 10.65 38.15
N PRO A 680 46.36 10.66 37.05
CA PRO A 680 47.75 10.20 37.11
C PRO A 680 48.61 11.11 38.00
N ALA A 681 49.53 10.48 38.73
CA ALA A 681 50.39 11.24 39.63
C ALA A 681 51.40 12.15 38.86
N ALA A 682 51.79 11.81 37.63
CA ALA A 682 52.69 12.61 36.85
C ALA A 682 52.41 12.50 35.36
N LEU A 683 52.64 13.59 34.59
CA LEU A 683 52.59 13.70 33.13
C LEU A 683 53.87 14.39 32.64
N GLN A 684 54.19 14.23 31.35
CA GLN A 684 55.22 14.97 30.64
C GLN A 684 54.59 15.98 29.67
N PRO A 685 55.29 17.07 29.32
CA PRO A 685 54.88 17.92 28.24
C PRO A 685 54.66 17.16 26.92
N GLY A 686 53.48 17.32 26.30
CA GLY A 686 53.05 16.58 25.13
C GLY A 686 52.25 15.32 25.40
N ASP A 687 52.12 14.85 26.64
CA ASP A 687 51.26 13.71 26.99
C ASP A 687 49.80 14.06 26.83
N SER A 688 48.99 13.06 26.47
CA SER A 688 47.56 13.16 26.41
C SER A 688 46.87 12.47 27.61
N LEU A 689 45.84 13.13 28.09
CA LEU A 689 45.00 12.68 29.20
C LEU A 689 43.58 12.43 28.72
N ARG A 690 43.10 11.23 28.83
CA ARG A 690 41.71 10.88 28.51
C ARG A 690 40.84 11.04 29.74
N LEU A 691 39.82 11.88 29.65
CA LEU A 691 38.86 12.17 30.69
C LEU A 691 37.45 11.75 30.23
N VAL A 692 36.73 11.01 31.06
CA VAL A 692 35.34 10.69 30.87
C VAL A 692 34.54 11.36 32.02
N LEU A 693 33.57 12.19 31.65
CA LEU A 693 32.70 12.89 32.57
C LEU A 693 31.29 12.29 32.49
N TYR A 694 30.65 12.13 33.65
CA TYR A 694 29.27 11.66 33.73
C TYR A 694 28.40 12.79 34.25
N TRP A 695 27.62 13.40 33.33
CA TRP A 695 26.74 14.51 33.59
C TRP A 695 25.34 14.01 33.86
N ARG A 696 24.66 14.52 34.89
CA ARG A 696 23.22 14.35 35.10
C ARG A 696 22.50 15.65 34.81
N ALA A 697 21.53 15.69 33.93
CA ALA A 697 20.65 16.82 33.75
C ALA A 697 19.71 16.95 34.98
N LEU A 698 19.69 18.10 35.64
CA LEU A 698 18.80 18.36 36.75
C LEU A 698 17.46 18.93 36.28
N ALA A 699 17.49 19.69 35.19
CA ALA A 699 16.33 20.28 34.53
C ALA A 699 16.50 20.23 33.00
N LYS A 700 15.41 20.45 32.25
CA LYS A 700 15.50 20.72 30.82
C LYS A 700 16.21 22.05 30.60
N MET A 701 17.26 22.00 29.75
CA MET A 701 18.03 23.19 29.40
C MET A 701 17.51 23.81 28.11
N ASP A 702 17.42 25.11 28.02
CA ASP A 702 17.01 25.88 26.84
C ASP A 702 18.20 26.34 25.98
N ARG A 703 19.43 26.20 26.50
CA ARG A 703 20.67 26.59 25.86
C ARG A 703 21.66 25.44 25.81
N ASP A 704 22.60 25.54 24.87
CA ASP A 704 23.72 24.61 24.75
C ASP A 704 24.92 25.13 25.54
N TYR A 705 25.26 24.44 26.64
CA TYR A 705 26.42 24.71 27.46
C TYR A 705 27.65 24.01 26.91
N THR A 706 28.77 24.71 26.91
CA THR A 706 30.08 24.16 26.59
C THR A 706 30.74 23.63 27.85
N VAL A 707 31.23 22.41 27.81
CA VAL A 707 32.09 21.86 28.85
C VAL A 707 33.52 22.36 28.61
N PHE A 708 34.14 22.94 29.62
CA PHE A 708 35.58 23.20 29.59
C PHE A 708 36.32 22.20 30.47
N VAL A 709 37.51 21.83 30.05
CA VAL A 709 38.47 21.01 30.78
C VAL A 709 39.81 21.69 30.63
N HIS A 710 40.38 22.15 31.73
CA HIS A 710 41.67 22.85 31.73
C HIS A 710 42.64 22.16 32.65
N LEU A 711 43.93 22.28 32.33
CA LEU A 711 45.08 21.99 33.19
C LEU A 711 45.76 23.31 33.51
N GLU A 712 45.63 23.75 34.79
CA GLU A 712 46.01 25.09 35.24
C GLU A 712 47.15 25.02 36.28
N ASP A 713 48.15 25.92 36.19
CA ASP A 713 49.16 26.08 37.24
C ASP A 713 48.62 26.96 38.41
N GLU A 714 49.42 27.13 39.47
CA GLU A 714 49.07 27.93 40.64
C GLU A 714 48.78 29.39 40.27
N ALA A 715 49.26 29.89 39.14
CA ALA A 715 49.00 31.23 38.63
C ALA A 715 47.73 31.29 37.73
N GLN A 716 46.97 30.20 37.67
CA GLN A 716 45.79 30.03 36.83
C GLN A 716 46.08 30.18 35.30
N ARG A 717 47.32 29.91 34.87
CA ARG A 717 47.64 29.81 33.46
C ARG A 717 47.30 28.41 32.94
N ILE A 718 46.63 28.37 31.78
CA ILE A 718 46.18 27.14 31.15
C ILE A 718 47.30 26.53 30.34
N TRP A 719 47.71 25.32 30.66
CA TRP A 719 48.77 24.54 30.00
C TRP A 719 48.23 23.32 29.27
N GLY A 720 46.94 23.15 29.26
CA GLY A 720 46.20 22.18 28.50
C GLY A 720 44.73 22.51 28.56
N GLN A 721 44.00 22.40 27.43
CA GLN A 721 42.58 22.65 27.43
C GLN A 721 41.85 21.80 26.41
N LYS A 722 40.58 21.48 26.70
CA LYS A 722 39.65 20.84 25.78
C LYS A 722 38.24 21.32 26.03
N ASP A 723 37.86 22.38 25.31
CA ASP A 723 36.54 22.97 25.39
C ASP A 723 35.68 22.45 24.24
N GLY A 724 34.37 22.37 24.45
CA GLY A 724 33.40 22.00 23.43
C GLY A 724 32.08 21.53 24.00
N GLU A 725 31.07 21.46 23.17
CA GLU A 725 29.81 20.82 23.52
C GLU A 725 30.00 19.32 23.88
N PRO A 726 29.16 18.76 24.75
CA PRO A 726 29.21 17.34 25.12
C PRO A 726 29.22 16.41 23.90
N GLN A 727 29.98 15.32 24.02
CA GLN A 727 30.16 14.29 22.97
C GLN A 727 30.61 14.91 21.63
N ALA A 728 31.53 15.90 21.69
CA ALA A 728 32.03 16.63 20.51
C ALA A 728 30.91 17.28 19.67
N GLY A 729 29.86 17.79 20.31
CA GLY A 729 28.69 18.42 19.68
C GLY A 729 27.63 17.45 19.15
N ASN A 730 27.83 16.13 19.31
CA ASN A 730 26.82 15.17 18.89
C ASN A 730 25.61 15.10 19.81
N TYR A 731 25.74 15.53 21.08
CA TYR A 731 24.64 15.53 22.05
C TYR A 731 24.67 16.76 22.98
N PRO A 732 24.31 17.94 22.46
CA PRO A 732 24.34 19.18 23.22
C PRO A 732 23.37 19.18 24.39
N THR A 733 23.61 20.00 25.40
CA THR A 733 22.90 19.99 26.67
C THR A 733 21.40 20.31 26.57
N SER A 734 20.98 21.13 25.60
CA SER A 734 19.54 21.41 25.36
C SER A 734 18.71 20.19 24.94
N LEU A 735 19.35 19.09 24.51
CA LEU A 735 18.68 17.83 24.15
C LEU A 735 18.58 16.86 25.32
N TRP A 736 19.21 17.15 26.48
CA TRP A 736 19.15 16.26 27.62
C TRP A 736 17.78 16.34 28.31
N ASP A 737 17.29 15.20 28.75
CA ASP A 737 16.05 15.15 29.54
C ASP A 737 16.40 15.18 31.05
N ALA A 738 15.52 15.78 31.87
CA ALA A 738 15.73 15.80 33.30
C ALA A 738 15.93 14.39 33.87
N GLY A 739 16.98 14.20 34.68
CA GLY A 739 17.38 12.92 35.24
C GLY A 739 18.28 12.07 34.34
N GLU A 740 18.47 12.43 33.08
CA GLU A 740 19.34 11.71 32.15
C GLU A 740 20.81 11.83 32.53
N VAL A 741 21.53 10.71 32.45
CA VAL A 741 22.99 10.67 32.69
C VAL A 741 23.72 10.53 31.37
N VAL A 742 24.56 11.52 31.04
CA VAL A 742 25.30 11.59 29.78
C VAL A 742 26.77 11.35 30.03
N ARG A 743 27.33 10.37 29.31
CA ARG A 743 28.78 10.07 29.29
C ARG A 743 29.45 10.95 28.24
N ASP A 744 30.38 11.80 28.67
CA ASP A 744 31.11 12.73 27.81
C ASP A 744 32.62 12.43 27.86
N GLU A 745 33.20 12.09 26.73
CA GLU A 745 34.62 11.69 26.64
C GLU A 745 35.44 12.79 26.00
N ARG A 746 36.58 13.11 26.59
CA ARG A 746 37.49 14.17 26.18
C ARG A 746 38.94 13.73 26.22
N GLU A 747 39.74 14.25 25.31
CA GLU A 747 41.18 14.06 25.33
C GLU A 747 41.86 15.44 25.43
N LEU A 748 42.66 15.62 26.49
CA LEU A 748 43.38 16.85 26.79
C LEU A 748 44.85 16.55 26.59
N THR A 749 45.57 17.44 25.89
CA THR A 749 47.04 17.35 25.71
C THR A 749 47.75 18.41 26.51
N VAL A 750 48.76 18.05 27.27
CA VAL A 750 49.66 18.97 27.98
C VAL A 750 50.48 19.77 26.98
N ALA A 751 50.57 21.06 27.14
CA ALA A 751 51.34 21.91 26.26
C ALA A 751 52.81 21.45 26.20
N PRO A 752 53.44 21.43 25.03
CA PRO A 752 54.82 20.94 24.88
C PRO A 752 55.88 21.73 25.67
N ASP A 753 55.57 22.98 26.02
CA ASP A 753 56.37 23.94 26.74
C ASP A 753 55.93 24.15 28.20
N ALA A 754 55.04 23.26 28.70
CA ALA A 754 54.56 23.32 30.10
C ALA A 754 55.73 23.11 31.04
N PRO A 755 55.99 24.06 32.00
CA PRO A 755 57.09 23.91 32.95
C PRO A 755 56.79 22.82 33.97
N PRO A 756 57.81 22.17 34.56
CA PRO A 756 57.60 21.26 35.67
C PRO A 756 56.89 21.97 36.85
N GLY A 757 55.89 21.32 37.39
CA GLY A 757 55.12 21.90 38.52
C GLY A 757 53.88 21.07 38.84
N VAL A 758 53.10 21.54 39.81
CA VAL A 758 51.78 20.95 40.18
C VAL A 758 50.70 21.72 39.44
N TYR A 759 49.83 21.00 38.76
CA TYR A 759 48.73 21.53 37.95
C TYR A 759 47.41 21.02 38.47
N GLU A 760 46.40 21.81 38.43
CA GLU A 760 45.02 21.41 38.73
C GLU A 760 44.25 21.05 37.47
N LEU A 761 43.60 19.88 37.47
CA LEU A 761 42.66 19.51 36.45
C LEU A 761 41.28 20.05 36.80
N THR A 762 40.83 21.07 36.08
CA THR A 762 39.58 21.78 36.35
C THR A 762 38.53 21.49 35.28
N VAL A 763 37.24 21.47 35.68
CA VAL A 763 36.11 21.23 34.79
C VAL A 763 34.94 22.10 35.15
N GLY A 764 34.12 22.50 34.17
CA GLY A 764 32.88 23.23 34.37
C GLY A 764 32.07 23.39 33.09
N LEU A 765 30.98 24.16 33.23
CA LEU A 765 30.09 24.51 32.13
C LEU A 765 30.02 26.01 31.94
N TYR A 766 30.00 26.46 30.67
CA TYR A 766 29.82 27.89 30.38
C TYR A 766 29.01 28.09 29.08
N LEU A 767 28.48 29.31 28.91
CA LEU A 767 27.83 29.74 27.66
C LEU A 767 28.87 30.43 26.79
N VAL A 768 29.04 29.97 25.54
CA VAL A 768 30.04 30.52 24.60
C VAL A 768 29.76 32.00 24.30
N ASP A 769 28.48 32.40 24.16
CA ASP A 769 28.11 33.74 23.74
C ASP A 769 28.47 34.82 24.80
N SER A 770 28.36 34.49 26.08
CA SER A 770 28.60 35.40 27.18
C SER A 770 29.90 35.13 27.95
N GLY A 771 30.49 33.95 27.79
CA GLY A 771 31.59 33.49 28.64
C GLY A 771 31.16 33.17 30.10
N GLU A 772 29.89 33.24 30.42
CA GLU A 772 29.36 33.04 31.78
C GLU A 772 29.49 31.56 32.19
N ARG A 773 30.24 31.29 33.24
CA ARG A 773 30.40 29.97 33.85
C ARG A 773 29.30 29.69 34.84
N LEU A 774 28.78 28.49 34.89
CA LEU A 774 27.83 28.06 35.90
C LEU A 774 28.51 27.96 37.28
N PRO A 775 27.85 28.42 38.35
CA PRO A 775 28.35 28.24 39.72
C PRO A 775 28.32 26.78 40.12
N VAL A 776 29.39 26.33 40.79
CA VAL A 776 29.54 24.96 41.28
C VAL A 776 29.23 24.90 42.76
N THR A 777 28.34 24.01 43.18
CA THR A 777 27.98 23.77 44.57
C THR A 777 28.10 22.31 44.95
N THR A 778 28.32 22.00 46.21
CA THR A 778 28.19 20.63 46.73
C THR A 778 26.71 20.22 46.76
N ALA A 779 26.42 18.93 47.00
CA ALA A 779 25.06 18.40 47.13
C ALA A 779 24.27 19.14 48.25
N GLU A 780 24.95 19.61 49.31
CA GLU A 780 24.38 20.36 50.43
C GLU A 780 24.21 21.87 50.15
N GLY A 781 24.57 22.33 48.92
CA GLY A 781 24.37 23.71 48.47
C GLY A 781 25.52 24.68 48.82
N ARG A 782 26.68 24.21 49.30
CA ARG A 782 27.86 25.06 49.58
C ARG A 782 28.53 25.45 48.26
N LEU A 783 28.68 26.72 47.99
CA LEU A 783 29.35 27.25 46.80
C LEU A 783 30.86 26.94 46.87
N LEU A 784 31.36 26.37 45.77
CA LEU A 784 32.79 26.05 45.57
C LEU A 784 33.49 27.05 44.65
N GLY A 785 32.74 27.73 43.75
CA GLY A 785 33.26 28.66 42.74
C GLY A 785 32.54 28.52 41.40
N ASN A 786 33.25 28.70 40.31
CA ASN A 786 32.73 28.60 38.94
C ASN A 786 33.43 27.47 38.12
N HIS A 787 34.19 26.61 38.80
CA HIS A 787 34.84 25.41 38.28
C HIS A 787 35.01 24.37 39.40
N LEU A 788 35.20 23.15 39.02
CA LEU A 788 35.49 22.02 39.91
C LEU A 788 36.90 21.52 39.68
N VAL A 789 37.70 21.37 40.75
CA VAL A 789 39.00 20.69 40.67
C VAL A 789 38.81 19.17 40.85
N LEU A 790 39.12 18.38 39.81
CA LEU A 790 39.01 16.91 39.83
C LEU A 790 40.22 16.26 40.52
N GLY A 791 41.36 16.92 40.47
CA GLY A 791 42.60 16.47 41.11
C GLY A 791 43.81 17.27 40.68
N GLN A 792 44.94 16.96 41.32
CA GLN A 792 46.23 17.56 40.99
C GLN A 792 47.09 16.60 40.19
N VAL A 793 47.83 17.10 39.24
CA VAL A 793 48.75 16.35 38.38
C VAL A 793 50.13 17.03 38.45
N GLN A 794 51.17 16.25 38.65
CA GLN A 794 52.52 16.74 38.59
C GLN A 794 53.03 16.69 37.12
N VAL A 795 53.35 17.85 36.54
CA VAL A 795 54.09 17.84 35.28
C VAL A 795 55.56 17.75 35.61
N VAL A 796 56.20 16.71 35.07
CA VAL A 796 57.65 16.46 35.29
C VAL A 796 58.42 16.85 34.01
N ALA A 797 59.71 17.19 34.21
CA ALA A 797 60.57 17.46 33.05
C ALA A 797 60.66 16.25 32.11
N LYS A 798 60.74 16.50 30.81
CA LYS A 798 60.86 15.48 29.76
C LYS A 798 62.21 14.80 29.85
#